data_fa1eb9dea11b4ee78dd259df71dc3988
#
_entry.id   fa1eb9dea11b4ee78dd259df71dc3988
#
_cell.length_a   1.000
_cell.length_b   1.000
_cell.length_c   1.000
_cell.angle_alpha   90.00
_cell.angle_beta   90.00
_cell.angle_gamma   90.00
#
_symmetry.space_group_name_H-M   'P 1'
#
loop_
_entity.id
_entity.type
_entity.pdbx_description
1 polymer ?
#
loop_
_entity_poly.entity_id
_entity_poly.type
_entity_poly.pdbx_seq_one_letter_code
_entity_poly.pdbx_strand_id
1 'polypeptide(L)'
;MANTWGYGAMTNSLGDIQNAKAIIIFGANPAVNHPVGFGHFLKAKERNNAQIIVVDPRMTKTAAKADYFAQIRPGTDIPFMYGMLHIIFKNGWEDKNFINDRVYGVEDIKKEAKKWTPKKVADVTGVSEELLMQITRVYAKSTPGTLIWAMGLTQHSIGSSNTRMAPILQLCLGNMGVEGGGCNILRGHDNVQGATDMCCLSHTLPGYYGLKDGSWKYFAKSWGVDYEWLKGRFKSKKWMNAKGFTLAKWYSGVLAGKPGEDKIDNAGTNLKALFVMGNGITSIAQQAKVKEALDNLELIVLADPFVNEAAILTDKKDDVFILPAATQFESSGSVTATNRSAQWRYKVVEPMYESKPDHEIMFEFAKRLGFYDEYTKGMLIKENKKSFKFPEDATDEIARIIKTIGLTGWTSKRLKFHTDNWHLFDEVSLRGIGPVKGEYYGLPWPVWTETHSGSPILYDINRSVKEGGMGFRNRFGLKHDGTNLLAGKNSAPKDSANPDGYPEITAKNIEEVLGIKLTASEKKRIGKNWKVDTSNIIAQKCMERGIAPYGNAKARAKVWTFPDKIPMHREPIHSPRSDLVKKYPTYKDKKNHYRVDTKYKSKQNEKDWSKEFPVNLITGRLVNMNGAGLENRASKYLAALTPEMFCDINPNLAANHGIRNGDMMWIHSPEGTKIKVKAKFSYSVDEDRVFIPFHFAGHFQGEDRSAMYPEGTKPYAVGESANTVTNYGYDIITQLPETKGGLCRIEKA
;
A
#
# COMPACT_ATOMS: atom_id res chain seq x y z
N MET A 1 8.65 -4.88 0.01
CA MET A 1 8.29 -5.98 -0.92
C MET A 1 9.13 -5.92 -2.20
N ALA A 2 9.06 -4.87 -3.01
CA ALA A 2 9.81 -4.81 -4.28
C ALA A 2 11.31 -5.10 -4.15
N ASN A 3 11.97 -4.66 -3.08
CA ASN A 3 13.37 -4.95 -2.80
C ASN A 3 13.62 -6.39 -2.30
N THR A 4 12.61 -7.06 -1.78
CA THR A 4 12.70 -8.44 -1.30
C THR A 4 12.54 -9.43 -2.45
N TRP A 5 11.47 -9.33 -3.22
CA TRP A 5 11.15 -10.31 -4.26
C TRP A 5 10.83 -9.78 -5.65
N GLY A 6 10.67 -8.45 -5.83
CA GLY A 6 10.49 -7.84 -7.16
C GLY A 6 9.25 -6.99 -7.32
N TYR A 7 8.08 -7.43 -6.89
CA TYR A 7 6.82 -6.67 -7.01
C TYR A 7 6.25 -6.29 -5.65
N GLY A 8 5.61 -5.14 -5.58
CA GLY A 8 4.90 -4.64 -4.40
C GLY A 8 3.40 -4.92 -4.49
N ALA A 9 3.03 -6.20 -4.64
CA ALA A 9 1.66 -6.62 -4.86
C ALA A 9 1.35 -7.94 -4.16
N MET A 10 0.08 -8.27 -4.05
CA MET A 10 -0.41 -9.58 -3.62
C MET A 10 0.13 -10.67 -4.55
N THR A 11 0.65 -11.76 -4.00
CA THR A 11 1.37 -12.75 -4.81
C THR A 11 0.46 -13.79 -5.46
N ASN A 12 -0.64 -14.14 -4.82
CA ASN A 12 -1.60 -15.13 -5.30
C ASN A 12 -2.97 -14.47 -5.56
N SER A 13 -3.95 -15.20 -6.04
CA SER A 13 -5.31 -14.70 -6.18
C SER A 13 -6.10 -14.83 -4.87
N LEU A 14 -7.24 -14.12 -4.78
CA LEU A 14 -8.15 -14.29 -3.64
C LEU A 14 -8.75 -15.69 -3.63
N GLY A 15 -9.09 -16.24 -4.79
CA GLY A 15 -9.62 -17.60 -4.92
C GLY A 15 -8.63 -18.66 -4.46
N ASP A 16 -7.32 -18.46 -4.73
CA ASP A 16 -6.26 -19.40 -4.36
C ASP A 16 -6.10 -19.57 -2.84
N ILE A 17 -6.60 -18.64 -2.03
CA ILE A 17 -6.61 -18.77 -0.56
C ILE A 17 -7.35 -20.06 -0.15
N GLN A 18 -8.32 -20.53 -0.95
CA GLN A 18 -9.05 -21.78 -0.70
C GLN A 18 -8.14 -23.02 -0.70
N ASN A 19 -6.97 -22.95 -1.30
CA ASN A 19 -5.99 -24.06 -1.36
C ASN A 19 -5.09 -24.11 -0.12
N ALA A 20 -5.12 -23.09 0.75
CA ALA A 20 -4.30 -23.04 1.96
C ALA A 20 -4.70 -24.10 2.99
N LYS A 21 -3.71 -24.62 3.74
CA LYS A 21 -3.88 -25.48 4.91
C LYS A 21 -3.74 -24.73 6.23
N ALA A 22 -3.11 -23.55 6.19
CA ALA A 22 -3.07 -22.62 7.30
C ALA A 22 -3.12 -21.19 6.75
N ILE A 23 -3.82 -20.31 7.47
CA ILE A 23 -3.98 -18.90 7.12
C ILE A 23 -3.59 -18.08 8.34
N ILE A 24 -2.49 -17.31 8.26
CA ILE A 24 -2.12 -16.37 9.32
C ILE A 24 -2.38 -14.94 8.88
N ILE A 25 -3.05 -14.17 9.73
CA ILE A 25 -3.55 -12.83 9.43
C ILE A 25 -2.96 -11.83 10.43
N PHE A 26 -2.16 -10.88 9.93
CA PHE A 26 -1.57 -9.81 10.74
C PHE A 26 -2.24 -8.47 10.46
N GLY A 27 -2.81 -7.84 11.49
CA GLY A 27 -3.32 -6.48 11.40
C GLY A 27 -4.29 -6.25 10.23
N ALA A 28 -5.18 -7.21 9.98
CA ALA A 28 -6.21 -7.17 8.96
C ALA A 28 -7.53 -7.74 9.48
N ASN A 29 -8.64 -7.14 9.03
CA ASN A 29 -9.98 -7.57 9.42
C ASN A 29 -10.85 -7.85 8.18
N PRO A 30 -10.52 -8.88 7.36
CA PRO A 30 -11.21 -9.15 6.12
C PRO A 30 -12.71 -9.44 6.28
N ALA A 31 -13.18 -9.95 7.41
CA ALA A 31 -14.61 -10.11 7.68
C ALA A 31 -15.38 -8.76 7.68
N VAL A 32 -14.67 -7.63 7.84
CA VAL A 32 -15.23 -6.27 7.78
C VAL A 32 -14.83 -5.55 6.49
N ASN A 33 -13.55 -5.61 6.13
CA ASN A 33 -12.99 -4.82 5.03
C ASN A 33 -13.17 -5.46 3.65
N HIS A 34 -13.25 -6.80 3.61
CA HIS A 34 -13.33 -7.62 2.40
C HIS A 34 -14.32 -8.79 2.64
N PRO A 35 -15.58 -8.50 3.00
CA PRO A 35 -16.50 -9.55 3.48
C PRO A 35 -16.74 -10.64 2.44
N VAL A 36 -16.86 -10.30 1.16
CA VAL A 36 -17.00 -11.29 0.07
C VAL A 36 -15.70 -12.10 -0.08
N GLY A 37 -14.54 -11.45 -0.08
CA GLY A 37 -13.24 -12.11 -0.12
C GLY A 37 -13.01 -13.04 1.08
N PHE A 38 -13.56 -12.73 2.25
CA PHE A 38 -13.45 -13.56 3.45
C PHE A 38 -14.15 -14.93 3.29
N GLY A 39 -15.10 -15.04 2.37
CA GLY A 39 -15.69 -16.32 1.99
C GLY A 39 -14.67 -17.36 1.55
N HIS A 40 -13.58 -16.95 0.85
CA HIS A 40 -12.51 -17.87 0.45
C HIS A 40 -11.72 -18.43 1.64
N PHE A 41 -11.58 -17.65 2.72
CA PHE A 41 -10.94 -18.10 3.97
C PHE A 41 -11.79 -19.18 4.66
N LEU A 42 -13.09 -18.97 4.72
CA LEU A 42 -14.03 -19.94 5.29
C LEU A 42 -14.11 -21.22 4.44
N LYS A 43 -14.08 -21.08 3.11
CA LYS A 43 -14.03 -22.25 2.20
C LYS A 43 -12.72 -23.04 2.36
N ALA A 44 -11.57 -22.39 2.64
CA ALA A 44 -10.33 -23.11 2.96
C ALA A 44 -10.47 -23.93 4.24
N LYS A 45 -11.11 -23.36 5.26
CA LYS A 45 -11.41 -24.08 6.51
C LYS A 45 -12.33 -25.27 6.27
N GLU A 46 -13.37 -25.09 5.48
CA GLU A 46 -14.33 -26.15 5.15
C GLU A 46 -13.71 -27.27 4.30
N ARG A 47 -12.97 -26.93 3.25
CA ARG A 47 -12.44 -27.88 2.26
C ARG A 47 -11.16 -28.58 2.70
N ASN A 48 -10.25 -27.87 3.37
CA ASN A 48 -8.91 -28.35 3.70
C ASN A 48 -8.67 -28.44 5.20
N ASN A 49 -9.68 -28.21 6.04
CA ASN A 49 -9.54 -28.07 7.48
C ASN A 49 -8.44 -27.02 7.84
N ALA A 50 -8.35 -25.95 7.03
CA ALA A 50 -7.34 -24.93 7.20
C ALA A 50 -7.50 -24.21 8.55
N GLN A 51 -6.39 -24.04 9.26
CA GLN A 51 -6.38 -23.35 10.55
C GLN A 51 -6.26 -21.83 10.31
N ILE A 52 -7.19 -21.06 10.83
CA ILE A 52 -7.16 -19.59 10.77
C ILE A 52 -6.53 -19.04 12.05
N ILE A 53 -5.45 -18.31 11.89
CA ILE A 53 -4.69 -17.67 12.96
C ILE A 53 -4.81 -16.16 12.78
N VAL A 54 -5.21 -15.41 13.80
CA VAL A 54 -5.30 -13.95 13.76
C VAL A 54 -4.37 -13.35 14.82
N VAL A 55 -3.56 -12.40 14.38
CA VAL A 55 -2.65 -11.61 15.23
C VAL A 55 -3.07 -10.14 15.10
N ASP A 56 -3.73 -9.61 16.14
CA ASP A 56 -4.32 -8.27 16.12
C ASP A 56 -4.43 -7.73 17.56
N PRO A 57 -4.28 -6.44 17.82
CA PRO A 57 -4.46 -5.88 19.15
C PRO A 57 -5.92 -5.85 19.64
N ARG A 58 -6.89 -6.14 18.78
CA ARG A 58 -8.31 -6.13 19.07
C ARG A 58 -8.98 -7.45 18.64
N MET A 59 -9.93 -7.94 19.44
CA MET A 59 -10.80 -9.05 19.05
C MET A 59 -11.75 -8.59 17.93
N THR A 60 -11.34 -8.81 16.68
CA THR A 60 -12.07 -8.39 15.49
C THR A 60 -13.13 -9.41 15.07
N LYS A 61 -14.04 -9.05 14.14
CA LYS A 61 -14.96 -10.02 13.53
C LYS A 61 -14.23 -11.18 12.81
N THR A 62 -13.03 -10.91 12.30
CA THR A 62 -12.14 -11.94 11.72
C THR A 62 -11.58 -12.84 12.81
N ALA A 63 -11.12 -12.27 13.92
CA ALA A 63 -10.62 -13.01 15.07
C ALA A 63 -11.69 -13.93 15.70
N ALA A 64 -12.96 -13.50 15.70
CA ALA A 64 -14.09 -14.33 16.15
C ALA A 64 -14.34 -15.60 15.29
N LYS A 65 -13.70 -15.73 14.13
CA LYS A 65 -13.75 -16.91 13.25
C LYS A 65 -12.43 -17.69 13.22
N ALA A 66 -11.42 -17.22 13.95
CA ALA A 66 -10.11 -17.85 14.03
C ALA A 66 -10.12 -19.07 14.97
N ASP A 67 -9.22 -20.00 14.68
CA ASP A 67 -8.92 -21.12 15.57
C ASP A 67 -7.91 -20.71 16.65
N TYR A 68 -7.05 -19.75 16.32
CA TYR A 68 -6.09 -19.14 17.22
C TYR A 68 -6.12 -17.62 17.12
N PHE A 69 -6.19 -16.95 18.26
CA PHE A 69 -6.12 -15.50 18.33
C PHE A 69 -5.00 -15.07 19.27
N ALA A 70 -4.04 -14.33 18.73
CA ALA A 70 -2.96 -13.71 19.49
C ALA A 70 -3.22 -12.20 19.60
N GLN A 71 -3.60 -11.75 20.78
CA GLN A 71 -3.81 -10.34 21.07
C GLN A 71 -2.49 -9.67 21.41
N ILE A 72 -1.86 -9.03 20.43
CA ILE A 72 -0.54 -8.43 20.61
C ILE A 72 -0.64 -6.97 21.08
N ARG A 73 0.39 -6.52 21.78
CA ARG A 73 0.61 -5.09 22.00
C ARG A 73 0.86 -4.39 20.64
N PRO A 74 0.22 -3.23 20.35
CA PRO A 74 0.46 -2.51 19.10
C PRO A 74 1.94 -2.25 18.82
N GLY A 75 2.37 -2.47 17.57
CA GLY A 75 3.76 -2.23 17.13
C GLY A 75 4.76 -3.34 17.47
N THR A 76 4.30 -4.52 17.91
CA THR A 76 5.17 -5.64 18.29
C THR A 76 5.13 -6.83 17.31
N ASP A 77 4.76 -6.58 16.07
CA ASP A 77 4.69 -7.59 15.01
C ASP A 77 6.04 -8.26 14.72
N ILE A 78 7.12 -7.47 14.66
CA ILE A 78 8.48 -8.00 14.41
C ILE A 78 8.93 -8.95 15.50
N PRO A 79 8.85 -8.62 16.81
CA PRO A 79 9.11 -9.56 17.89
C PRO A 79 8.33 -10.86 17.78
N PHE A 80 7.03 -10.79 17.49
CA PHE A 80 6.19 -11.96 17.33
C PHE A 80 6.68 -12.87 16.19
N MET A 81 6.90 -12.30 14.99
CA MET A 81 7.40 -13.07 13.84
C MET A 81 8.83 -13.60 14.03
N TYR A 82 9.71 -12.87 14.73
CA TYR A 82 11.01 -13.41 15.11
C TYR A 82 10.92 -14.54 16.13
N GLY A 83 9.96 -14.48 17.07
CA GLY A 83 9.65 -15.60 17.96
C GLY A 83 9.24 -16.85 17.22
N MET A 84 8.38 -16.70 16.20
CA MET A 84 8.03 -17.79 15.30
C MET A 84 9.27 -18.35 14.59
N LEU A 85 10.12 -17.49 14.01
CA LEU A 85 11.35 -17.92 13.34
C LEU A 85 12.35 -18.57 14.30
N HIS A 86 12.44 -18.09 15.55
CA HIS A 86 13.25 -18.74 16.60
C HIS A 86 12.83 -20.21 16.79
N ILE A 87 11.53 -20.44 16.93
CA ILE A 87 10.97 -21.78 17.14
C ILE A 87 11.16 -22.64 15.88
N ILE A 88 10.89 -22.08 14.68
CA ILE A 88 11.07 -22.77 13.40
C ILE A 88 12.52 -23.23 13.22
N PHE A 89 13.51 -22.36 13.38
CA PHE A 89 14.92 -22.70 13.22
C PHE A 89 15.44 -23.65 14.30
N LYS A 90 14.97 -23.50 15.56
CA LYS A 90 15.34 -24.39 16.66
C LYS A 90 14.89 -25.83 16.41
N ASN A 91 13.73 -26.00 15.79
CA ASN A 91 13.14 -27.32 15.53
C ASN A 91 13.42 -27.84 14.10
N GLY A 92 14.15 -27.11 13.26
CA GLY A 92 14.47 -27.52 11.89
C GLY A 92 13.23 -27.58 10.98
N TRP A 93 12.24 -26.71 11.19
CA TRP A 93 10.99 -26.68 10.42
C TRP A 93 11.06 -25.79 9.18
N GLU A 94 12.19 -25.10 8.97
CA GLU A 94 12.41 -24.30 7.77
C GLU A 94 12.60 -25.18 6.51
N ASP A 95 12.19 -24.69 5.35
CA ASP A 95 12.52 -25.30 4.06
C ASP A 95 13.95 -24.92 3.65
N LYS A 96 14.90 -25.79 4.01
CA LYS A 96 16.33 -25.57 3.74
C LYS A 96 16.65 -25.53 2.25
N ASN A 97 15.98 -26.35 1.44
CA ASN A 97 16.23 -26.41 0.00
C ASN A 97 15.77 -25.10 -0.66
N PHE A 98 14.56 -24.66 -0.36
CA PHE A 98 14.04 -23.39 -0.86
C PHE A 98 14.94 -22.21 -0.44
N ILE A 99 15.36 -22.17 0.83
CA ILE A 99 16.25 -21.11 1.33
C ILE A 99 17.56 -21.10 0.56
N ASN A 100 18.22 -22.24 0.44
CA ASN A 100 19.52 -22.34 -0.22
C ASN A 100 19.45 -21.94 -1.69
N ASP A 101 18.39 -22.34 -2.39
CA ASP A 101 18.27 -22.11 -3.83
C ASP A 101 17.74 -20.71 -4.15
N ARG A 102 16.86 -20.16 -3.31
CA ARG A 102 16.05 -19.01 -3.69
C ARG A 102 16.12 -17.79 -2.77
N VAL A 103 16.81 -17.86 -1.62
CA VAL A 103 16.81 -16.75 -0.66
C VAL A 103 18.23 -16.32 -0.30
N TYR A 104 18.49 -15.01 -0.30
CA TYR A 104 19.73 -14.40 0.14
C TYR A 104 19.59 -13.75 1.52
N GLY A 105 20.59 -13.93 2.38
CA GLY A 105 20.74 -13.21 3.64
C GLY A 105 19.96 -13.79 4.81
N VAL A 106 19.55 -15.06 4.77
CA VAL A 106 18.82 -15.73 5.87
C VAL A 106 19.68 -15.91 7.10
N GLU A 107 21.00 -16.02 6.98
CA GLU A 107 21.89 -16.19 8.13
C GLU A 107 21.84 -14.99 9.10
N ASP A 108 21.67 -13.77 8.58
CA ASP A 108 21.49 -12.60 9.45
C ASP A 108 20.13 -12.66 10.18
N ILE A 109 19.10 -13.19 9.52
CA ILE A 109 17.78 -13.43 10.13
C ILE A 109 17.88 -14.49 11.23
N LYS A 110 18.59 -15.61 10.99
CA LYS A 110 18.81 -16.64 12.03
C LYS A 110 19.54 -16.08 13.25
N LYS A 111 20.55 -15.25 13.04
CA LYS A 111 21.28 -14.57 14.14
C LYS A 111 20.36 -13.67 14.96
N GLU A 112 19.49 -12.90 14.31
CA GLU A 112 18.56 -12.03 15.02
C GLU A 112 17.47 -12.85 15.72
N ALA A 113 16.89 -13.87 15.05
CA ALA A 113 15.87 -14.75 15.61
C ALA A 113 16.33 -15.44 16.92
N LYS A 114 17.61 -15.81 17.05
CA LYS A 114 18.16 -16.41 18.28
C LYS A 114 17.97 -15.52 19.51
N LYS A 115 17.89 -14.21 19.35
CA LYS A 115 17.71 -13.25 20.44
C LYS A 115 16.26 -13.16 20.92
N TRP A 116 15.30 -13.67 20.13
CA TRP A 116 13.86 -13.58 20.39
C TRP A 116 13.30 -14.90 20.88
N THR A 117 13.72 -15.28 22.11
CA THR A 117 13.19 -16.47 22.79
C THR A 117 11.70 -16.30 23.10
N PRO A 118 10.90 -17.38 23.23
CA PRO A 118 9.48 -17.29 23.58
C PRO A 118 9.21 -16.40 24.79
N LYS A 119 10.00 -16.56 25.89
CA LYS A 119 9.90 -15.73 27.09
C LYS A 119 10.07 -14.23 26.80
N LYS A 120 11.07 -13.87 25.98
CA LYS A 120 11.29 -12.46 25.61
C LYS A 120 10.17 -11.94 24.70
N VAL A 121 9.65 -12.76 23.81
CA VAL A 121 8.52 -12.38 22.96
C VAL A 121 7.29 -12.15 23.82
N ALA A 122 7.00 -13.02 24.78
CA ALA A 122 5.88 -12.85 25.72
C ALA A 122 5.99 -11.52 26.50
N ASP A 123 7.17 -11.18 27.05
CA ASP A 123 7.39 -9.88 27.72
C ASP A 123 7.12 -8.67 26.82
N VAL A 124 7.56 -8.73 25.56
CA VAL A 124 7.46 -7.58 24.64
C VAL A 124 6.08 -7.45 24.00
N THR A 125 5.44 -8.58 23.67
CA THR A 125 4.20 -8.60 22.90
C THR A 125 2.94 -8.76 23.75
N GLY A 126 3.06 -9.30 24.96
CA GLY A 126 1.94 -9.69 25.81
C GLY A 126 1.33 -11.06 25.46
N VAL A 127 1.84 -11.76 24.44
CA VAL A 127 1.32 -13.08 24.04
C VAL A 127 2.08 -14.18 24.79
N SER A 128 1.36 -15.14 25.38
CA SER A 128 2.01 -16.22 26.16
C SER A 128 2.95 -17.09 25.32
N GLU A 129 3.95 -17.66 25.97
CA GLU A 129 4.91 -18.56 25.33
C GLU A 129 4.20 -19.78 24.70
N GLU A 130 3.20 -20.33 25.39
CA GLU A 130 2.43 -21.49 24.96
C GLU A 130 1.64 -21.19 23.67
N LEU A 131 0.96 -20.05 23.63
CA LEU A 131 0.19 -19.65 22.45
C LEU A 131 1.10 -19.37 21.26
N LEU A 132 2.24 -18.69 21.47
CA LEU A 132 3.23 -18.47 20.42
C LEU A 132 3.75 -19.80 19.87
N MET A 133 4.05 -20.77 20.73
CA MET A 133 4.53 -22.10 20.32
C MET A 133 3.45 -22.87 19.54
N GLN A 134 2.21 -22.86 20.00
CA GLN A 134 1.07 -23.51 19.34
C GLN A 134 0.85 -22.94 17.93
N ILE A 135 0.72 -21.62 17.82
CA ILE A 135 0.56 -20.90 16.54
C ILE A 135 1.68 -21.22 15.59
N THR A 136 2.94 -21.16 16.07
CA THR A 136 4.11 -21.43 15.25
C THR A 136 4.13 -22.85 14.72
N ARG A 137 3.83 -23.84 15.58
CA ARG A 137 3.78 -25.25 15.20
C ARG A 137 2.69 -25.49 14.15
N VAL A 138 1.50 -24.98 14.38
CA VAL A 138 0.38 -25.12 13.45
C VAL A 138 0.73 -24.52 12.10
N TYR A 139 1.22 -23.29 12.08
CA TYR A 139 1.53 -22.61 10.83
C TYR A 139 2.68 -23.25 10.05
N ALA A 140 3.76 -23.63 10.73
CA ALA A 140 4.93 -24.24 10.10
C ALA A 140 4.70 -25.67 9.59
N LYS A 141 3.75 -26.40 10.19
CA LYS A 141 3.46 -27.79 9.83
C LYS A 141 2.30 -27.96 8.84
N SER A 142 1.48 -26.92 8.66
CA SER A 142 0.33 -26.95 7.75
C SER A 142 0.68 -26.22 6.45
N THR A 143 1.49 -26.83 5.61
CA THR A 143 1.91 -26.26 4.30
C THR A 143 1.07 -26.84 3.16
N PRO A 144 0.70 -26.03 2.13
CA PRO A 144 1.02 -24.63 1.97
C PRO A 144 0.26 -23.72 2.95
N GLY A 145 0.95 -22.70 3.47
CA GLY A 145 0.37 -21.70 4.34
C GLY A 145 0.37 -20.31 3.70
N THR A 146 -0.75 -19.62 3.76
CA THR A 146 -0.85 -18.23 3.27
C THR A 146 -0.72 -17.22 4.39
N LEU A 147 -0.04 -16.10 4.13
CA LEU A 147 0.10 -14.97 5.04
C LEU A 147 -0.62 -13.75 4.51
N ILE A 148 -1.55 -13.24 5.30
CA ILE A 148 -2.40 -12.12 4.97
C ILE A 148 -2.03 -10.92 5.84
N TRP A 149 -2.00 -9.72 5.26
CA TRP A 149 -1.94 -8.49 6.06
C TRP A 149 -2.62 -7.31 5.36
N ALA A 150 -2.89 -6.27 6.16
CA ALA A 150 -3.38 -5.00 5.67
C ALA A 150 -2.68 -3.83 6.40
N MET A 151 -3.39 -2.74 6.61
CA MET A 151 -2.80 -1.52 7.16
C MET A 151 -2.41 -1.62 8.64
N GLY A 152 -2.97 -2.57 9.41
CA GLY A 152 -2.59 -2.81 10.79
C GLY A 152 -1.11 -3.17 10.95
N LEU A 153 -0.56 -4.01 10.05
CA LEU A 153 0.87 -4.31 10.01
C LEU A 153 1.69 -3.16 9.40
N THR A 154 1.10 -2.37 8.50
CA THR A 154 1.84 -1.44 7.64
C THR A 154 1.96 -0.03 8.23
N GLN A 155 0.91 0.50 8.89
CA GLN A 155 0.86 1.89 9.38
C GLN A 155 1.55 2.09 10.73
N HIS A 156 2.86 1.83 10.73
CA HIS A 156 3.76 2.04 11.86
C HIS A 156 5.01 2.81 11.42
N SER A 157 5.69 3.45 12.35
CA SER A 157 6.98 4.13 12.11
C SER A 157 8.07 3.19 11.58
N ILE A 158 7.88 1.88 11.73
CA ILE A 158 8.71 0.81 11.18
C ILE A 158 7.96 -0.04 10.13
N GLY A 159 6.95 0.52 9.48
CA GLY A 159 6.10 -0.20 8.52
C GLY A 159 6.86 -0.91 7.41
N SER A 160 7.96 -0.32 6.93
CA SER A 160 8.85 -0.97 5.95
C SER A 160 9.52 -2.22 6.51
N SER A 161 9.91 -2.24 7.79
CA SER A 161 10.48 -3.44 8.45
C SER A 161 9.40 -4.48 8.72
N ASN A 162 8.22 -4.09 9.21
CA ASN A 162 7.08 -4.98 9.40
C ASN A 162 6.71 -5.72 8.10
N THR A 163 6.51 -4.95 7.02
CA THR A 163 6.13 -5.51 5.71
C THR A 163 7.27 -6.24 4.98
N ARG A 164 8.48 -6.27 5.50
CA ARG A 164 9.59 -7.13 5.07
C ARG A 164 9.65 -8.41 5.90
N MET A 165 9.23 -8.36 7.16
CA MET A 165 9.29 -9.51 8.05
C MET A 165 8.30 -10.61 7.64
N ALA A 166 7.07 -10.24 7.26
CA ALA A 166 6.06 -11.17 6.78
C ALA A 166 6.54 -12.02 5.58
N PRO A 167 7.07 -11.41 4.48
CA PRO A 167 7.73 -12.15 3.42
C PRO A 167 8.85 -13.08 3.86
N ILE A 168 9.67 -12.64 4.81
CA ILE A 168 10.82 -13.45 5.27
C ILE A 168 10.32 -14.72 5.97
N LEU A 169 9.26 -14.65 6.76
CA LEU A 169 8.63 -15.82 7.36
C LEU A 169 8.17 -16.82 6.28
N GLN A 170 7.49 -16.32 5.24
CA GLN A 170 7.03 -17.16 4.11
C GLN A 170 8.16 -17.76 3.30
N LEU A 171 9.23 -16.98 3.06
CA LEU A 171 10.43 -17.46 2.37
C LEU A 171 11.14 -18.56 3.17
N CYS A 172 11.16 -18.46 4.50
CA CYS A 172 11.79 -19.50 5.35
C CYS A 172 10.98 -20.81 5.37
N LEU A 173 9.69 -20.77 5.09
CA LEU A 173 8.81 -21.95 5.04
C LEU A 173 8.56 -22.49 3.62
N GLY A 174 9.17 -21.90 2.58
CA GLY A 174 8.95 -22.33 1.19
C GLY A 174 7.57 -22.02 0.62
N ASN A 175 6.77 -21.18 1.30
CA ASN A 175 5.38 -20.88 0.95
C ASN A 175 5.22 -19.85 -0.20
N MET A 176 6.27 -19.53 -0.95
CA MET A 176 6.24 -18.54 -2.01
C MET A 176 6.30 -19.15 -3.39
N GLY A 177 5.40 -18.75 -4.28
CA GLY A 177 5.32 -19.27 -5.65
C GLY A 177 4.60 -20.62 -5.73
N VAL A 178 3.76 -20.91 -4.77
CA VAL A 178 2.97 -22.16 -4.70
C VAL A 178 1.49 -21.85 -4.49
N GLU A 179 0.61 -22.72 -4.96
CA GLU A 179 -0.84 -22.65 -4.73
C GLU A 179 -1.14 -22.75 -3.23
N GLY A 180 -2.09 -21.98 -2.73
CA GLY A 180 -2.45 -21.91 -1.31
C GLY A 180 -1.42 -21.23 -0.41
N GLY A 181 -0.29 -20.77 -0.96
CA GLY A 181 0.76 -20.06 -0.24
C GLY A 181 0.73 -18.56 -0.44
N GLY A 182 1.90 -17.97 -0.49
CA GLY A 182 2.10 -16.57 -0.84
C GLY A 182 1.94 -15.58 0.30
N CYS A 183 2.13 -14.31 -0.07
CA CYS A 183 1.89 -13.15 0.76
C CYS A 183 0.77 -12.33 0.14
N ASN A 184 -0.38 -12.33 0.79
CA ASN A 184 -1.61 -11.82 0.23
C ASN A 184 -2.05 -10.53 0.94
N ILE A 185 -1.61 -9.41 0.35
CA ILE A 185 -1.86 -8.07 0.88
C ILE A 185 -3.26 -7.64 0.49
N LEU A 186 -4.10 -7.36 1.47
CA LEU A 186 -5.43 -6.83 1.23
C LEU A 186 -5.39 -5.31 1.13
N ARG A 187 -5.65 -4.77 -0.05
CA ARG A 187 -5.77 -3.32 -0.26
C ARG A 187 -7.16 -2.86 0.17
N GLY A 188 -7.24 -1.65 0.74
CA GLY A 188 -8.43 -1.19 1.42
C GLY A 188 -9.59 -0.76 0.50
N HIS A 189 -9.28 -0.26 -0.68
CA HIS A 189 -10.24 0.22 -1.68
C HIS A 189 -10.13 -0.62 -2.96
N ASP A 190 -11.19 -0.65 -3.73
CA ASP A 190 -11.11 -1.06 -5.13
C ASP A 190 -10.16 -0.12 -5.88
N ASN A 191 -9.54 -0.64 -6.92
CA ASN A 191 -8.55 0.05 -7.75
C ASN A 191 -7.32 0.66 -7.01
N VAL A 192 -7.09 0.40 -5.73
CA VAL A 192 -5.83 0.85 -5.08
C VAL A 192 -4.60 0.27 -5.77
N GLN A 193 -4.68 -0.98 -6.26
CA GLN A 193 -3.61 -1.56 -7.05
C GLN A 193 -3.41 -0.78 -8.35
N GLY A 194 -4.47 -0.54 -9.12
CA GLY A 194 -4.41 0.23 -10.38
C GLY A 194 -3.96 1.66 -10.17
N ALA A 195 -4.46 2.35 -9.14
CA ALA A 195 -4.02 3.70 -8.81
C ALA A 195 -2.51 3.78 -8.57
N THR A 196 -1.94 2.82 -7.82
CA THR A 196 -0.47 2.78 -7.61
C THR A 196 0.29 2.37 -8.86
N ASP A 197 -0.26 1.46 -9.67
CA ASP A 197 0.32 1.06 -10.96
C ASP A 197 0.36 2.23 -11.95
N MET A 198 -0.63 3.13 -11.89
CA MET A 198 -0.75 4.33 -12.74
C MET A 198 -0.14 5.59 -12.11
N CYS A 199 0.69 5.45 -11.07
CA CYS A 199 1.44 6.56 -10.52
C CYS A 199 0.67 7.55 -9.62
N CYS A 200 -0.41 7.15 -8.96
CA CYS A 200 -0.90 7.93 -7.82
C CYS A 200 0.09 7.86 -6.64
N LEU A 201 1.36 8.11 -6.95
CA LEU A 201 2.52 8.10 -6.06
C LEU A 201 3.39 9.32 -6.34
N SER A 202 3.87 9.97 -5.30
CA SER A 202 4.63 11.23 -5.39
C SER A 202 6.03 11.12 -6.03
N HIS A 203 6.50 9.93 -6.36
CA HIS A 203 7.93 9.71 -6.69
C HIS A 203 8.18 8.83 -7.92
N THR A 204 7.15 8.48 -8.67
CA THR A 204 7.26 7.65 -9.88
C THR A 204 6.35 8.14 -10.99
N LEU A 205 6.65 7.72 -12.21
CA LEU A 205 5.76 7.74 -13.38
C LEU A 205 4.95 6.43 -13.44
N PRO A 206 3.91 6.35 -14.29
CA PRO A 206 3.12 5.13 -14.46
C PRO A 206 4.01 3.89 -14.63
N GLY A 207 3.56 2.74 -14.10
CA GLY A 207 4.35 1.50 -14.11
C GLY A 207 5.59 1.53 -13.20
N TYR A 208 5.63 2.41 -12.20
CA TYR A 208 6.76 2.56 -11.26
C TYR A 208 8.08 2.98 -11.90
N TYR A 209 8.05 3.61 -13.07
CA TYR A 209 9.24 4.25 -13.61
C TYR A 209 9.68 5.43 -12.72
N GLY A 210 10.98 5.55 -12.47
CA GLY A 210 11.51 6.64 -11.65
C GLY A 210 11.44 7.99 -12.36
N LEU A 211 11.39 9.08 -11.58
CA LEU A 211 11.45 10.47 -12.10
C LEU A 211 12.88 10.81 -12.55
N LYS A 212 13.24 10.37 -13.74
CA LYS A 212 14.58 10.50 -14.31
C LYS A 212 14.48 10.80 -15.81
N ASP A 213 15.49 11.47 -16.34
CA ASP A 213 15.56 11.94 -17.72
C ASP A 213 15.20 10.84 -18.74
N GLY A 214 15.79 9.64 -18.60
CA GLY A 214 15.49 8.52 -19.49
C GLY A 214 14.03 8.07 -19.46
N SER A 215 13.40 8.07 -18.26
CA SER A 215 11.98 7.75 -18.13
C SER A 215 11.10 8.81 -18.80
N TRP A 216 11.40 10.08 -18.57
CA TRP A 216 10.67 11.19 -19.19
C TRP A 216 10.76 11.16 -20.72
N LYS A 217 11.96 10.88 -21.28
CA LYS A 217 12.13 10.72 -22.75
C LYS A 217 11.35 9.52 -23.28
N TYR A 218 11.33 8.42 -22.55
CA TYR A 218 10.53 7.25 -22.91
C TYR A 218 9.04 7.59 -22.94
N PHE A 219 8.53 8.27 -21.92
CA PHE A 219 7.11 8.66 -21.87
C PHE A 219 6.77 9.72 -22.92
N ALA A 220 7.61 10.74 -23.12
CA ALA A 220 7.40 11.73 -24.18
C ALA A 220 7.24 11.05 -25.56
N LYS A 221 8.16 10.15 -25.91
CA LYS A 221 8.08 9.34 -27.13
C LYS A 221 6.81 8.49 -27.17
N SER A 222 6.46 7.85 -26.05
CA SER A 222 5.30 6.96 -25.97
C SER A 222 3.97 7.70 -26.05
N TRP A 223 3.89 8.92 -25.55
CA TRP A 223 2.74 9.81 -25.67
C TRP A 223 2.71 10.59 -26.99
N GLY A 224 3.78 10.49 -27.80
CA GLY A 224 3.90 11.20 -29.07
C GLY A 224 4.10 12.71 -28.91
N VAL A 225 4.58 13.17 -27.76
CA VAL A 225 4.85 14.56 -27.48
C VAL A 225 6.34 14.86 -27.58
N ASP A 226 6.67 16.11 -27.91
CA ASP A 226 8.07 16.55 -27.93
C ASP A 226 8.64 16.58 -26.51
N TYR A 227 9.86 16.08 -26.36
CA TYR A 227 10.50 16.03 -25.03
C TYR A 227 10.85 17.42 -24.50
N GLU A 228 11.28 18.36 -25.34
CA GLU A 228 11.60 19.72 -24.89
C GLU A 228 10.32 20.50 -24.54
N TRP A 229 9.21 20.27 -25.24
CA TRP A 229 7.91 20.79 -24.84
C TRP A 229 7.51 20.28 -23.46
N LEU A 230 7.59 18.95 -23.22
CA LEU A 230 7.26 18.34 -21.93
C LEU A 230 8.17 18.90 -20.81
N LYS A 231 9.46 19.01 -21.05
CA LYS A 231 10.45 19.58 -20.13
C LYS A 231 10.15 21.05 -19.82
N GLY A 232 9.67 21.80 -20.83
CA GLY A 232 9.25 23.19 -20.68
C GLY A 232 8.04 23.42 -19.76
N ARG A 233 7.27 22.37 -19.42
CA ARG A 233 6.18 22.43 -18.42
C ARG A 233 6.70 22.56 -16.98
N PHE A 234 7.98 22.34 -16.77
CA PHE A 234 8.62 22.44 -15.47
C PHE A 234 9.56 23.66 -15.42
N LYS A 235 9.61 24.35 -14.29
CA LYS A 235 10.51 25.50 -14.08
C LYS A 235 11.98 25.17 -14.38
N SER A 236 12.39 23.93 -14.15
CA SER A 236 13.74 23.43 -14.45
C SER A 236 13.77 21.89 -14.49
N LYS A 237 14.86 21.34 -15.05
CA LYS A 237 15.11 19.89 -15.02
C LYS A 237 15.19 19.33 -13.58
N LYS A 238 15.67 20.11 -12.61
CA LYS A 238 15.65 19.73 -11.19
C LYS A 238 14.22 19.49 -10.72
N TRP A 239 13.29 20.37 -11.07
CA TRP A 239 11.88 20.25 -10.72
C TRP A 239 11.19 19.08 -11.44
N MET A 240 11.50 18.88 -12.72
CA MET A 240 10.98 17.74 -13.48
C MET A 240 11.34 16.41 -12.84
N ASN A 241 12.52 16.28 -12.27
CA ASN A 241 13.01 15.07 -11.61
C ASN A 241 12.78 15.05 -10.09
N ALA A 242 12.21 16.10 -9.52
CA ALA A 242 11.93 16.18 -8.10
C ALA A 242 10.78 15.25 -7.71
N LYS A 243 10.94 14.56 -6.61
CA LYS A 243 9.87 13.77 -6.01
C LYS A 243 8.86 14.73 -5.38
N GLY A 244 7.57 14.45 -5.59
CA GLY A 244 6.51 15.18 -4.92
C GLY A 244 6.35 14.75 -3.46
N PHE A 245 5.40 15.36 -2.78
CA PHE A 245 5.05 15.02 -1.40
C PHE A 245 4.20 13.75 -1.34
N THR A 246 4.36 12.99 -0.27
CA THR A 246 3.39 11.92 0.03
C THR A 246 2.10 12.52 0.59
N LEU A 247 0.99 11.82 0.46
CA LEU A 247 -0.28 12.23 1.04
C LEU A 247 -0.15 12.55 2.55
N ALA A 248 0.65 11.77 3.26
CA ALA A 248 0.88 11.96 4.69
C ALA A 248 1.72 13.18 5.06
N LYS A 249 2.35 13.86 4.10
CA LYS A 249 3.32 14.94 4.37
C LYS A 249 3.17 16.15 3.45
N TRP A 250 2.11 16.26 2.65
CA TRP A 250 1.92 17.38 1.73
C TRP A 250 1.81 18.72 2.47
N TYR A 251 1.20 18.74 3.66
CA TYR A 251 1.10 19.94 4.49
C TYR A 251 2.46 20.54 4.83
N SER A 252 3.51 19.71 4.95
CA SER A 252 4.87 20.20 5.14
C SER A 252 5.37 21.03 3.96
N GLY A 253 4.86 20.80 2.76
CA GLY A 253 5.17 21.60 1.58
C GLY A 253 4.52 22.97 1.58
N VAL A 254 3.37 23.13 2.25
CA VAL A 254 2.68 24.41 2.45
C VAL A 254 3.34 25.19 3.58
N LEU A 255 3.61 24.52 4.71
CA LEU A 255 4.10 25.13 5.94
C LEU A 255 5.63 25.29 6.01
N ALA A 256 6.36 24.86 4.99
CA ALA A 256 7.82 24.84 4.98
C ALA A 256 8.44 26.22 5.34
N GLY A 257 9.33 26.18 6.31
CA GLY A 257 10.05 27.40 6.78
C GLY A 257 9.30 28.22 7.83
N LYS A 258 8.08 27.86 8.23
CA LYS A 258 7.42 28.43 9.40
C LYS A 258 8.11 27.97 10.69
N PRO A 259 7.99 28.71 11.81
CA PRO A 259 8.52 28.29 13.10
C PRO A 259 8.03 26.88 13.48
N GLY A 260 8.98 26.00 13.82
CA GLY A 260 8.67 24.62 14.21
C GLY A 260 8.49 23.63 13.04
N GLU A 261 8.53 24.11 11.80
CA GLU A 261 8.37 23.25 10.62
C GLU A 261 9.70 22.96 9.92
N ASP A 262 9.79 21.81 9.28
CA ASP A 262 10.97 21.40 8.53
C ASP A 262 11.17 22.26 7.26
N LYS A 263 12.43 22.59 6.96
CA LYS A 263 12.79 23.10 5.64
C LYS A 263 12.81 21.93 4.65
N ILE A 264 12.12 22.08 3.54
CA ILE A 264 12.08 21.07 2.49
C ILE A 264 12.97 21.51 1.34
N ASP A 265 14.12 20.83 1.19
CA ASP A 265 15.14 21.20 0.21
C ASP A 265 14.70 21.08 -1.26
N ASN A 266 13.59 20.40 -1.53
CA ASN A 266 13.13 20.14 -2.89
C ASN A 266 12.17 21.19 -3.44
N ALA A 267 11.51 21.95 -2.60
CA ALA A 267 10.39 22.75 -3.04
C ALA A 267 10.79 24.11 -3.63
N GLY A 268 11.91 24.71 -3.26
CA GLY A 268 12.30 26.04 -3.73
C GLY A 268 11.28 27.15 -3.44
N THR A 269 9.99 26.81 -3.37
CA THR A 269 8.84 27.64 -2.94
C THR A 269 7.81 26.76 -2.26
N ASN A 270 6.98 27.31 -1.39
CA ASN A 270 5.90 26.61 -0.74
C ASN A 270 4.80 26.22 -1.76
N LEU A 271 4.08 25.14 -1.45
CA LEU A 271 2.87 24.80 -2.18
C LEU A 271 1.82 25.88 -1.95
N LYS A 272 1.18 26.37 -3.03
CA LYS A 272 0.21 27.47 -3.01
C LYS A 272 -1.20 27.00 -3.37
N ALA A 273 -1.31 25.98 -4.21
CA ALA A 273 -2.58 25.42 -4.67
C ALA A 273 -2.66 23.92 -4.37
N LEU A 274 -3.86 23.46 -4.03
CA LEU A 274 -4.19 22.06 -3.83
C LEU A 274 -5.39 21.69 -4.68
N PHE A 275 -5.21 20.67 -5.52
CA PHE A 275 -6.27 20.04 -6.30
C PHE A 275 -6.54 18.65 -5.74
N VAL A 276 -7.75 18.40 -5.26
CA VAL A 276 -8.15 17.11 -4.66
C VAL A 276 -9.21 16.46 -5.54
N MET A 277 -9.00 15.21 -5.89
CA MET A 277 -9.97 14.39 -6.62
C MET A 277 -10.16 13.07 -5.89
N GLY A 278 -11.39 12.79 -5.44
CA GLY A 278 -11.75 11.52 -4.81
C GLY A 278 -10.93 11.17 -3.56
N ASN A 279 -10.66 12.13 -2.68
CA ASN A 279 -9.89 11.89 -1.46
C ASN A 279 -10.45 12.62 -0.25
N GLY A 280 -10.92 11.87 0.74
CA GLY A 280 -11.33 12.44 2.02
C GLY A 280 -10.12 12.96 2.82
N ILE A 281 -9.97 14.26 2.91
CA ILE A 281 -8.86 14.95 3.60
C ILE A 281 -8.76 14.54 5.08
N THR A 282 -9.87 14.21 5.70
CA THR A 282 -9.91 13.75 7.10
C THR A 282 -9.31 12.37 7.31
N SER A 283 -9.02 11.63 6.22
CA SER A 283 -8.27 10.37 6.27
C SER A 283 -6.76 10.55 6.47
N ILE A 284 -6.25 11.79 6.41
CA ILE A 284 -4.83 12.10 6.58
C ILE A 284 -4.52 12.31 8.07
N ALA A 285 -3.42 11.74 8.54
CA ALA A 285 -2.95 11.94 9.91
C ALA A 285 -2.61 13.42 10.19
N GLN A 286 -2.66 13.81 11.46
CA GLN A 286 -2.33 15.17 11.93
C GLN A 286 -3.27 16.25 11.38
N GLN A 287 -4.55 16.09 11.63
CA GLN A 287 -5.59 16.99 11.13
C GLN A 287 -5.38 18.46 11.52
N ALA A 288 -4.76 18.74 12.68
CA ALA A 288 -4.41 20.11 13.04
C ALA A 288 -3.42 20.75 12.05
N LYS A 289 -2.40 19.99 11.61
CA LYS A 289 -1.45 20.46 10.60
C LYS A 289 -2.07 20.54 9.20
N VAL A 290 -2.99 19.63 8.90
CA VAL A 290 -3.76 19.65 7.65
C VAL A 290 -4.63 20.92 7.60
N LYS A 291 -5.36 21.24 8.68
CA LYS A 291 -6.15 22.48 8.78
C LYS A 291 -5.27 23.71 8.60
N GLU A 292 -4.17 23.82 9.36
CA GLU A 292 -3.21 24.91 9.24
C GLU A 292 -2.70 25.08 7.79
N ALA A 293 -2.42 23.97 7.10
CA ALA A 293 -1.99 24.01 5.71
C ALA A 293 -3.11 24.48 4.77
N LEU A 294 -4.33 23.98 4.92
CA LEU A 294 -5.48 24.41 4.13
C LEU A 294 -5.72 25.91 4.26
N ASP A 295 -5.64 26.46 5.49
CA ASP A 295 -5.82 27.88 5.76
C ASP A 295 -4.72 28.77 5.12
N ASN A 296 -3.56 28.18 4.80
CA ASN A 296 -2.41 28.87 4.19
C ASN A 296 -2.26 28.67 2.68
N LEU A 297 -3.11 27.88 2.05
CA LEU A 297 -3.14 27.75 0.59
C LEU A 297 -3.76 28.99 -0.07
N GLU A 298 -3.28 29.34 -1.26
CA GLU A 298 -3.90 30.41 -2.07
C GLU A 298 -5.14 29.89 -2.80
N LEU A 299 -5.16 28.61 -3.21
CA LEU A 299 -6.24 28.00 -3.98
C LEU A 299 -6.50 26.56 -3.51
N ILE A 300 -7.75 26.19 -3.32
CA ILE A 300 -8.21 24.82 -3.07
C ILE A 300 -9.29 24.45 -4.08
N VAL A 301 -9.10 23.36 -4.81
CA VAL A 301 -10.08 22.81 -5.75
C VAL A 301 -10.40 21.39 -5.34
N LEU A 302 -11.67 21.10 -5.12
CA LEU A 302 -12.17 19.83 -4.61
C LEU A 302 -13.15 19.22 -5.63
N ALA A 303 -12.79 18.11 -6.23
CA ALA A 303 -13.65 17.36 -7.15
C ALA A 303 -14.06 16.04 -6.52
N ASP A 304 -15.29 15.96 -6.06
CA ASP A 304 -15.88 14.77 -5.41
C ASP A 304 -17.38 14.69 -5.70
N PRO A 305 -18.00 13.50 -5.63
CA PRO A 305 -19.44 13.35 -5.74
C PRO A 305 -20.23 14.02 -4.60
N PHE A 306 -19.59 14.20 -3.43
CA PHE A 306 -20.15 14.86 -2.26
C PHE A 306 -19.17 15.95 -1.79
N VAL A 307 -19.66 16.88 -0.97
CA VAL A 307 -18.81 17.96 -0.44
C VAL A 307 -17.65 17.38 0.36
N ASN A 308 -16.44 17.60 -0.12
CA ASN A 308 -15.21 17.14 0.53
C ASN A 308 -14.98 17.90 1.83
N GLU A 309 -14.58 17.17 2.86
CA GLU A 309 -14.41 17.73 4.23
C GLU A 309 -13.32 18.81 4.31
N ALA A 310 -12.43 18.92 3.35
CA ALA A 310 -11.47 20.03 3.28
C ALA A 310 -12.18 21.39 3.22
N ALA A 311 -13.35 21.45 2.55
CA ALA A 311 -14.14 22.67 2.43
C ALA A 311 -14.67 23.18 3.78
N ILE A 312 -14.96 22.28 4.71
CA ILE A 312 -15.49 22.64 6.04
C ILE A 312 -14.42 22.63 7.13
N LEU A 313 -13.25 22.06 6.87
CA LEU A 313 -12.12 22.05 7.81
C LEU A 313 -11.35 23.38 7.78
N THR A 314 -11.20 23.98 6.60
CA THR A 314 -10.55 25.30 6.46
C THR A 314 -11.41 26.44 6.96
N ASP A 315 -10.77 27.52 7.41
CA ASP A 315 -11.45 28.78 7.76
C ASP A 315 -11.50 29.78 6.57
N LYS A 316 -10.95 29.40 5.43
CA LYS A 316 -10.99 30.23 4.21
C LYS A 316 -12.42 30.46 3.75
N LYS A 317 -12.71 31.72 3.37
CA LYS A 317 -14.00 32.13 2.79
C LYS A 317 -13.96 32.23 1.28
N ASP A 318 -12.77 32.42 0.71
CA ASP A 318 -12.52 32.63 -0.71
C ASP A 318 -11.54 31.58 -1.24
N ASP A 319 -11.49 31.42 -2.56
CA ASP A 319 -10.56 30.55 -3.28
C ASP A 319 -10.68 29.04 -2.93
N VAL A 320 -11.88 28.61 -2.53
CA VAL A 320 -12.26 27.21 -2.33
C VAL A 320 -13.34 26.84 -3.34
N PHE A 321 -13.01 26.03 -4.31
CA PHE A 321 -13.90 25.60 -5.39
C PHE A 321 -14.30 24.15 -5.20
N ILE A 322 -15.60 23.87 -5.27
CA ILE A 322 -16.16 22.52 -5.21
C ILE A 322 -16.70 22.20 -6.61
N LEU A 323 -16.15 21.14 -7.22
CA LEU A 323 -16.57 20.66 -8.52
C LEU A 323 -17.32 19.33 -8.38
N PRO A 324 -18.54 19.21 -8.90
CA PRO A 324 -19.29 17.97 -8.81
C PRO A 324 -18.66 16.90 -9.72
N ALA A 325 -18.16 15.84 -9.13
CA ALA A 325 -17.64 14.68 -9.87
C ALA A 325 -18.70 13.59 -9.97
N ALA A 326 -18.67 12.84 -11.06
CA ALA A 326 -19.51 11.68 -11.28
C ALA A 326 -19.05 10.50 -10.41
N THR A 327 -20.00 9.65 -10.04
CA THR A 327 -19.72 8.41 -9.30
C THR A 327 -19.19 7.31 -10.23
N GLN A 328 -18.75 6.21 -9.64
CA GLN A 328 -18.30 5.02 -10.37
C GLN A 328 -19.39 4.34 -11.22
N PHE A 329 -20.67 4.61 -10.96
CA PHE A 329 -21.80 4.09 -11.75
C PHE A 329 -22.07 4.93 -13.00
N GLU A 330 -21.55 6.13 -13.04
CA GLU A 330 -21.76 7.14 -14.09
C GLU A 330 -20.58 7.20 -15.08
N SER A 331 -19.59 6.29 -14.95
CA SER A 331 -18.44 6.20 -15.84
C SER A 331 -18.04 4.75 -16.12
N SER A 332 -17.37 4.53 -17.25
CA SER A 332 -16.77 3.22 -17.61
C SER A 332 -15.27 3.23 -17.35
N GLY A 333 -14.66 2.06 -17.25
CA GLY A 333 -13.20 1.92 -17.19
C GLY A 333 -12.74 0.60 -16.58
N SER A 334 -11.43 0.39 -16.56
CA SER A 334 -10.83 -0.76 -15.93
C SER A 334 -10.52 -0.50 -14.45
N VAL A 335 -10.69 -1.52 -13.62
CA VAL A 335 -10.40 -1.50 -12.18
C VAL A 335 -9.49 -2.67 -11.84
N THR A 336 -8.38 -2.41 -11.18
CA THR A 336 -7.45 -3.45 -10.77
C THR A 336 -7.71 -3.89 -9.33
N ALA A 337 -8.06 -5.15 -9.14
CA ALA A 337 -8.22 -5.78 -7.85
C ALA A 337 -6.87 -5.97 -7.12
N THR A 338 -6.92 -6.23 -5.81
CA THR A 338 -5.72 -6.44 -4.98
C THR A 338 -4.83 -7.58 -5.50
N ASN A 339 -5.43 -8.60 -6.12
CA ASN A 339 -4.75 -9.75 -6.72
C ASN A 339 -4.19 -9.50 -8.13
N ARG A 340 -4.10 -8.24 -8.56
CA ARG A 340 -3.53 -7.82 -9.84
C ARG A 340 -4.38 -8.14 -11.09
N SER A 341 -5.59 -8.66 -10.91
CA SER A 341 -6.56 -8.86 -11.99
C SER A 341 -7.28 -7.56 -12.29
N ALA A 342 -7.52 -7.27 -13.57
CA ALA A 342 -8.33 -6.13 -13.99
C ALA A 342 -9.73 -6.58 -14.41
N GLN A 343 -10.71 -5.78 -14.04
CA GLN A 343 -12.09 -5.94 -14.46
C GLN A 343 -12.53 -4.69 -15.23
N TRP A 344 -13.37 -4.86 -16.21
CA TRP A 344 -14.01 -3.74 -16.87
C TRP A 344 -15.31 -3.40 -16.18
N ARG A 345 -15.54 -2.11 -15.97
CA ARG A 345 -16.83 -1.60 -15.50
C ARG A 345 -17.51 -0.83 -16.63
N TYR A 346 -18.79 -1.09 -16.77
CA TYR A 346 -19.65 -0.34 -17.68
C TYR A 346 -20.39 0.76 -16.93
N LYS A 347 -20.56 1.90 -17.57
CA LYS A 347 -21.46 2.94 -17.08
C LYS A 347 -22.87 2.37 -16.96
N VAL A 348 -23.52 2.61 -15.83
CA VAL A 348 -24.87 2.11 -15.50
C VAL A 348 -25.92 3.19 -15.71
N VAL A 349 -25.60 4.42 -15.32
CA VAL A 349 -26.47 5.59 -15.40
C VAL A 349 -25.69 6.78 -15.96
N GLU A 350 -26.38 7.76 -16.51
CA GLU A 350 -25.76 9.01 -16.92
C GLU A 350 -25.39 9.87 -15.71
N PRO A 351 -24.33 10.70 -15.79
CA PRO A 351 -23.98 11.65 -14.74
C PRO A 351 -25.16 12.55 -14.38
N MET A 352 -25.37 12.74 -13.10
CA MET A 352 -26.48 13.54 -12.58
C MET A 352 -26.13 15.02 -12.58
N TYR A 353 -27.07 15.86 -12.97
CA TYR A 353 -26.94 17.32 -12.99
C TYR A 353 -25.69 17.79 -13.75
N GLU A 354 -24.87 18.61 -13.12
CA GLU A 354 -23.63 19.16 -13.69
C GLU A 354 -22.40 18.30 -13.40
N SER A 355 -22.59 17.13 -12.78
CA SER A 355 -21.44 16.25 -12.45
C SER A 355 -20.76 15.72 -13.71
N LYS A 356 -19.46 15.62 -13.65
CA LYS A 356 -18.62 15.10 -14.74
C LYS A 356 -17.70 13.99 -14.23
N PRO A 357 -17.47 12.94 -15.05
CA PRO A 357 -16.39 11.99 -14.76
C PRO A 357 -15.06 12.71 -14.62
N ASP A 358 -14.20 12.21 -13.72
CA ASP A 358 -12.90 12.83 -13.43
C ASP A 358 -12.06 13.15 -14.66
N HIS A 359 -12.07 12.27 -15.66
CA HIS A 359 -11.32 12.48 -16.91
C HIS A 359 -11.86 13.64 -17.74
N GLU A 360 -13.18 13.88 -17.75
CA GLU A 360 -13.77 15.02 -18.43
C GLU A 360 -13.42 16.33 -17.75
N ILE A 361 -13.39 16.35 -16.40
CA ILE A 361 -12.89 17.49 -15.62
C ILE A 361 -11.46 17.81 -16.05
N MET A 362 -10.59 16.78 -16.14
CA MET A 362 -9.20 16.94 -16.55
C MET A 362 -9.07 17.40 -18.03
N PHE A 363 -9.91 16.91 -18.92
CA PHE A 363 -9.93 17.37 -20.31
C PHE A 363 -10.33 18.85 -20.41
N GLU A 364 -11.31 19.28 -19.63
CA GLU A 364 -11.72 20.69 -19.59
C GLU A 364 -10.60 21.60 -19.06
N PHE A 365 -9.85 21.17 -18.03
CA PHE A 365 -8.66 21.87 -17.59
C PHE A 365 -7.59 21.94 -18.70
N ALA A 366 -7.30 20.82 -19.36
CA ALA A 366 -6.32 20.76 -20.44
C ALA A 366 -6.66 21.69 -21.61
N LYS A 367 -7.96 21.78 -21.99
CA LYS A 367 -8.45 22.72 -23.01
C LYS A 367 -8.20 24.17 -22.60
N ARG A 368 -8.63 24.55 -21.39
CA ARG A 368 -8.49 25.93 -20.90
C ARG A 368 -7.04 26.35 -20.68
N LEU A 369 -6.16 25.40 -20.35
CA LEU A 369 -4.73 25.63 -20.17
C LEU A 369 -3.93 25.48 -21.47
N GLY A 370 -4.59 25.18 -22.61
CA GLY A 370 -4.02 25.19 -23.95
C GLY A 370 -3.06 24.03 -24.26
N PHE A 371 -3.27 22.84 -23.66
CA PHE A 371 -2.46 21.64 -23.93
C PHE A 371 -3.29 20.35 -24.13
N TYR A 372 -4.54 20.49 -24.52
CA TYR A 372 -5.45 19.36 -24.72
C TYR A 372 -4.94 18.36 -25.76
N ASP A 373 -4.40 18.87 -26.87
CA ASP A 373 -3.92 18.02 -27.97
C ASP A 373 -2.72 17.17 -27.52
N GLU A 374 -1.78 17.74 -26.81
CA GLU A 374 -0.64 16.99 -26.25
C GLU A 374 -1.07 16.03 -25.15
N TYR A 375 -2.06 16.41 -24.34
CA TYR A 375 -2.59 15.59 -23.26
C TYR A 375 -3.29 14.33 -23.77
N THR A 376 -3.97 14.42 -24.89
CA THR A 376 -4.76 13.32 -25.46
C THR A 376 -4.03 12.56 -26.57
N LYS A 377 -2.92 13.07 -27.07
CA LYS A 377 -2.19 12.56 -28.24
C LYS A 377 -1.81 11.10 -28.13
N GLY A 378 -1.44 10.63 -26.94
CA GLY A 378 -1.07 9.25 -26.70
C GLY A 378 -2.15 8.25 -27.06
N MET A 379 -3.42 8.60 -26.83
CA MET A 379 -4.59 7.77 -27.17
C MET A 379 -4.84 7.64 -28.67
N LEU A 380 -4.30 8.56 -29.48
CA LEU A 380 -4.48 8.59 -30.94
C LEU A 380 -3.39 7.80 -31.70
N ILE A 381 -2.27 7.47 -31.06
CA ILE A 381 -1.09 6.89 -31.74
C ILE A 381 -1.38 5.51 -32.32
N LYS A 382 -2.13 4.66 -31.63
CA LYS A 382 -2.49 3.36 -32.14
C LYS A 382 -3.44 3.55 -33.33
N GLU A 383 -3.10 2.96 -34.46
CA GLU A 383 -3.89 3.02 -35.71
C GLU A 383 -4.01 4.42 -36.34
N ASN A 384 -3.20 5.39 -35.89
CA ASN A 384 -3.22 6.78 -36.41
C ASN A 384 -4.63 7.38 -36.42
N LYS A 385 -5.35 7.26 -35.30
CA LYS A 385 -6.75 7.65 -35.14
C LYS A 385 -6.93 9.16 -35.24
N LYS A 386 -8.04 9.60 -35.84
CA LYS A 386 -8.46 11.01 -35.83
C LYS A 386 -9.20 11.42 -34.57
N SER A 387 -9.79 10.46 -33.87
CA SER A 387 -10.48 10.64 -32.59
C SER A 387 -10.26 9.44 -31.70
N PHE A 388 -10.39 9.62 -30.42
CA PHE A 388 -10.27 8.54 -29.42
C PHE A 388 -11.61 8.25 -28.76
N LYS A 389 -11.74 7.03 -28.26
CA LYS A 389 -12.82 6.58 -27.40
C LYS A 389 -12.27 6.36 -25.99
N PHE A 390 -12.70 7.17 -25.04
CA PHE A 390 -12.34 6.99 -23.63
C PHE A 390 -13.41 6.10 -22.95
N PRO A 391 -13.00 5.15 -22.08
CA PRO A 391 -11.65 4.87 -21.57
C PRO A 391 -10.88 3.79 -22.36
N GLU A 392 -11.43 3.28 -23.46
CA GLU A 392 -10.82 2.18 -24.22
C GLU A 392 -9.42 2.52 -24.71
N ASP A 393 -9.28 3.65 -25.41
CA ASP A 393 -8.00 4.05 -25.99
C ASP A 393 -6.98 4.47 -24.93
N ALA A 394 -7.42 4.96 -23.76
CA ALA A 394 -6.55 5.18 -22.61
C ALA A 394 -6.04 3.86 -22.04
N THR A 395 -6.89 2.83 -21.93
CA THR A 395 -6.48 1.49 -21.48
C THR A 395 -5.50 0.86 -22.46
N ASP A 396 -5.74 0.99 -23.76
CA ASP A 396 -4.84 0.48 -24.80
C ASP A 396 -3.51 1.26 -24.85
N GLU A 397 -3.52 2.56 -24.55
CA GLU A 397 -2.30 3.35 -24.35
C GLU A 397 -1.47 2.80 -23.17
N ILE A 398 -2.09 2.54 -22.01
CA ILE A 398 -1.46 1.94 -20.84
C ILE A 398 -0.83 0.60 -21.20
N ALA A 399 -1.56 -0.27 -21.89
CA ALA A 399 -1.04 -1.58 -22.34
C ALA A 399 0.19 -1.43 -23.23
N ARG A 400 0.19 -0.43 -24.12
CA ARG A 400 1.28 -0.16 -25.05
C ARG A 400 2.55 0.35 -24.35
N ILE A 401 2.43 1.16 -23.31
CA ILE A 401 3.57 1.89 -22.73
C ILE A 401 4.13 1.28 -21.44
N ILE A 402 3.34 0.54 -20.67
CA ILE A 402 3.82 0.03 -19.37
C ILE A 402 4.39 -1.37 -19.50
N LYS A 403 5.74 -1.43 -19.53
CA LYS A 403 6.51 -2.67 -19.67
C LYS A 403 7.07 -3.21 -18.35
N THR A 404 7.31 -2.34 -17.36
CA THR A 404 7.97 -2.69 -16.09
C THR A 404 7.22 -3.71 -15.24
N ILE A 405 5.91 -3.68 -15.27
CA ILE A 405 5.03 -4.63 -14.58
C ILE A 405 4.26 -5.52 -15.54
N GLY A 406 4.53 -5.40 -16.85
CA GLY A 406 3.93 -6.24 -17.87
C GLY A 406 2.43 -6.01 -18.04
N LEU A 407 2.04 -4.87 -18.61
CA LEU A 407 0.63 -4.60 -18.94
C LEU A 407 0.33 -4.74 -20.44
N THR A 408 1.27 -5.24 -21.24
CA THR A 408 1.13 -5.32 -22.71
C THR A 408 -0.12 -6.08 -23.15
N GLY A 409 -0.52 -7.10 -22.43
CA GLY A 409 -1.71 -7.88 -22.72
C GLY A 409 -3.03 -7.29 -22.21
N TRP A 410 -3.02 -6.17 -21.51
CA TRP A 410 -4.22 -5.52 -20.96
C TRP A 410 -4.92 -4.64 -21.99
N THR A 411 -5.29 -5.20 -23.13
CA THR A 411 -6.09 -4.46 -24.10
C THR A 411 -7.53 -4.33 -23.61
N SER A 412 -8.15 -3.19 -23.90
CA SER A 412 -9.56 -2.93 -23.55
C SER A 412 -10.49 -4.04 -24.06
N LYS A 413 -10.21 -4.56 -25.24
CA LYS A 413 -10.96 -5.68 -25.85
C LYS A 413 -10.89 -6.95 -25.02
N ARG A 414 -9.69 -7.36 -24.55
CA ARG A 414 -9.53 -8.57 -23.72
C ARG A 414 -10.19 -8.40 -22.36
N LEU A 415 -9.99 -7.25 -21.71
CA LEU A 415 -10.57 -7.00 -20.39
C LEU A 415 -12.09 -7.02 -20.41
N LYS A 416 -12.71 -6.43 -21.45
CA LYS A 416 -14.16 -6.51 -21.66
C LYS A 416 -14.62 -7.94 -21.87
N PHE A 417 -13.93 -8.66 -22.74
CA PHE A 417 -14.27 -10.06 -23.03
C PHE A 417 -14.22 -10.94 -21.79
N HIS A 418 -13.21 -10.77 -20.93
CA HIS A 418 -13.13 -11.49 -19.65
C HIS A 418 -14.27 -11.13 -18.71
N THR A 419 -14.61 -9.85 -18.62
CA THR A 419 -15.71 -9.40 -17.75
C THR A 419 -17.05 -9.92 -18.22
N ASP A 420 -17.33 -9.85 -19.53
CA ASP A 420 -18.58 -10.30 -20.11
C ASP A 420 -18.75 -11.82 -20.02
N ASN A 421 -17.64 -12.56 -20.00
CA ASN A 421 -17.60 -14.02 -19.95
C ASN A 421 -17.04 -14.56 -18.61
N TRP A 422 -17.22 -13.85 -17.52
CA TRP A 422 -16.66 -14.22 -16.20
C TRP A 422 -17.04 -15.65 -15.75
N HIS A 423 -18.20 -16.13 -16.15
CA HIS A 423 -18.72 -17.47 -15.86
C HIS A 423 -17.93 -18.61 -16.52
N LEU A 424 -17.06 -18.31 -17.49
CA LEU A 424 -16.16 -19.26 -18.13
C LEU A 424 -14.84 -19.46 -17.37
N PHE A 425 -14.69 -18.84 -16.20
CA PHE A 425 -13.47 -18.93 -15.39
C PHE A 425 -13.74 -19.62 -14.05
N ASP A 426 -12.81 -20.48 -13.68
CA ASP A 426 -12.81 -21.11 -12.36
C ASP A 426 -12.49 -20.11 -11.25
N GLU A 427 -13.26 -20.11 -10.16
CA GLU A 427 -13.09 -19.11 -9.10
C GLU A 427 -11.80 -19.29 -8.28
N VAL A 428 -11.26 -20.51 -8.20
CA VAL A 428 -10.07 -20.82 -7.40
C VAL A 428 -8.80 -20.56 -8.19
N SER A 429 -8.67 -21.20 -9.33
CA SER A 429 -7.49 -21.13 -10.18
C SER A 429 -7.48 -19.94 -11.14
N LEU A 430 -8.62 -19.27 -11.31
CA LEU A 430 -8.89 -18.26 -12.32
C LEU A 430 -8.77 -18.76 -13.77
N ARG A 431 -8.62 -20.06 -14.01
CA ARG A 431 -8.44 -20.63 -15.35
C ARG A 431 -9.72 -20.58 -16.17
N GLY A 432 -9.55 -20.14 -17.41
CA GLY A 432 -10.62 -20.08 -18.39
C GLY A 432 -10.83 -21.41 -19.13
N ILE A 433 -12.06 -21.63 -19.56
CA ILE A 433 -12.50 -22.74 -20.43
C ILE A 433 -13.12 -22.19 -21.73
N GLY A 434 -13.32 -23.06 -22.71
CA GLY A 434 -13.94 -22.65 -23.98
C GLY A 434 -13.13 -21.56 -24.72
N PRO A 435 -13.77 -20.45 -25.11
CA PRO A 435 -13.12 -19.35 -25.85
C PRO A 435 -11.97 -18.66 -25.11
N VAL A 436 -11.93 -18.80 -23.78
CA VAL A 436 -10.89 -18.19 -22.91
C VAL A 436 -9.90 -19.23 -22.37
N LYS A 437 -9.90 -20.46 -22.94
CA LYS A 437 -9.00 -21.53 -22.55
C LYS A 437 -7.54 -21.09 -22.64
N GLY A 438 -6.81 -21.30 -21.53
CA GLY A 438 -5.39 -20.93 -21.42
C GLY A 438 -5.16 -19.51 -20.90
N GLU A 439 -6.23 -18.76 -20.61
CA GLU A 439 -6.15 -17.44 -19.95
C GLU A 439 -6.61 -17.51 -18.49
N TYR A 440 -6.24 -16.50 -17.71
CA TYR A 440 -6.67 -16.34 -16.31
C TYR A 440 -7.56 -15.11 -16.17
N TYR A 441 -8.66 -15.21 -15.44
CA TYR A 441 -9.64 -14.15 -15.27
C TYR A 441 -9.01 -12.80 -14.92
N GLY A 442 -9.38 -11.78 -15.70
CA GLY A 442 -8.91 -10.42 -15.49
C GLY A 442 -7.41 -10.25 -15.74
N LEU A 443 -6.75 -11.23 -16.34
CA LEU A 443 -5.34 -11.15 -16.73
C LEU A 443 -4.44 -10.63 -15.60
N PRO A 444 -4.27 -11.37 -14.49
CA PRO A 444 -3.41 -10.91 -13.40
C PRO A 444 -2.02 -10.53 -13.91
N TRP A 445 -1.61 -9.27 -13.73
CA TRP A 445 -0.30 -8.87 -14.23
C TRP A 445 0.86 -9.54 -13.45
N PRO A 446 2.03 -9.78 -14.07
CA PRO A 446 2.47 -9.41 -15.41
C PRO A 446 1.80 -10.17 -16.56
N VAL A 447 1.47 -9.44 -17.62
CA VAL A 447 0.95 -9.93 -18.90
C VAL A 447 1.85 -9.36 -20.00
N TRP A 448 2.89 -10.09 -20.36
CA TRP A 448 4.02 -9.57 -21.12
C TRP A 448 3.73 -9.33 -22.60
N THR A 449 2.77 -10.06 -23.15
CA THR A 449 2.36 -9.97 -24.58
C THR A 449 0.84 -9.91 -24.68
N GLU A 450 0.34 -9.58 -25.86
CA GLU A 450 -1.10 -9.57 -26.15
C GLU A 450 -1.75 -10.96 -26.06
N THR A 451 -0.95 -12.03 -26.09
CA THR A 451 -1.39 -13.43 -26.00
C THR A 451 -0.97 -14.12 -24.71
N HIS A 452 -0.32 -13.40 -23.79
CA HIS A 452 0.09 -13.96 -22.50
C HIS A 452 -1.13 -14.24 -21.62
N SER A 453 -1.13 -15.38 -20.95
CA SER A 453 -2.29 -15.88 -20.19
C SER A 453 -2.62 -15.11 -18.90
N GLY A 454 -1.68 -14.32 -18.38
CA GLY A 454 -1.71 -13.74 -17.04
C GLY A 454 -0.85 -14.53 -16.06
N SER A 455 -0.61 -13.95 -14.87
CA SER A 455 0.27 -14.50 -13.84
C SER A 455 -0.47 -14.58 -12.49
N PRO A 456 -1.33 -15.57 -12.27
CA PRO A 456 -2.18 -15.65 -11.08
C PRO A 456 -1.36 -15.84 -9.80
N ILE A 457 -0.23 -16.57 -9.89
CA ILE A 457 0.71 -16.81 -8.80
C ILE A 457 2.07 -16.23 -9.20
N LEU A 458 2.53 -15.21 -8.48
CA LEU A 458 3.87 -14.67 -8.68
C LEU A 458 4.91 -15.64 -8.12
N TYR A 459 6.04 -15.74 -8.85
CA TYR A 459 7.22 -16.52 -8.43
C TYR A 459 7.05 -18.04 -8.51
N ASP A 460 6.02 -18.52 -9.20
CA ASP A 460 5.90 -19.92 -9.57
C ASP A 460 6.95 -20.24 -10.66
N ILE A 461 7.93 -21.05 -10.30
CA ILE A 461 9.01 -21.47 -11.20
C ILE A 461 8.70 -22.79 -11.92
N ASN A 462 7.63 -23.45 -11.58
CA ASN A 462 7.21 -24.71 -12.18
C ASN A 462 6.43 -24.49 -13.49
N ARG A 463 6.08 -23.23 -13.78
CA ARG A 463 5.43 -22.82 -15.03
C ARG A 463 6.39 -22.05 -15.91
N SER A 464 6.22 -22.17 -17.21
CA SER A 464 6.91 -21.30 -18.17
C SER A 464 6.47 -19.83 -17.99
N VAL A 465 7.32 -18.88 -18.42
CA VAL A 465 6.95 -17.46 -18.36
C VAL A 465 5.70 -17.16 -19.20
N LYS A 466 5.51 -17.85 -20.33
CA LYS A 466 4.31 -17.73 -21.18
C LYS A 466 3.03 -18.14 -20.46
N GLU A 467 3.11 -19.08 -19.55
CA GLU A 467 2.01 -19.62 -18.76
C GLU A 467 1.85 -18.93 -17.41
N GLY A 468 2.52 -17.79 -17.21
CA GLY A 468 2.44 -17.00 -15.99
C GLY A 468 3.47 -17.34 -14.92
N GLY A 469 4.46 -18.21 -15.21
CA GLY A 469 5.56 -18.51 -14.31
C GLY A 469 6.61 -17.40 -14.27
N MET A 470 7.30 -17.26 -13.15
CA MET A 470 8.43 -16.32 -13.01
C MET A 470 9.30 -16.60 -11.79
N GLY A 471 10.50 -16.02 -11.79
CA GLY A 471 11.38 -16.00 -10.63
C GLY A 471 11.32 -14.73 -9.81
N PHE A 472 12.00 -14.73 -8.67
CA PHE A 472 12.14 -13.53 -7.86
C PHE A 472 12.87 -12.41 -8.60
N ARG A 473 12.41 -11.17 -8.43
CA ARG A 473 12.97 -9.96 -9.05
C ARG A 473 13.07 -10.05 -10.59
N ASN A 474 12.19 -10.85 -11.19
CA ASN A 474 12.17 -11.16 -12.61
C ASN A 474 11.44 -10.08 -13.43
N ARG A 475 12.07 -8.92 -13.58
CA ARG A 475 11.57 -7.79 -14.39
C ARG A 475 12.55 -7.35 -15.47
N PHE A 476 13.58 -8.14 -15.70
CA PHE A 476 14.64 -7.85 -16.66
C PHE A 476 14.91 -9.07 -17.54
N GLY A 477 15.26 -8.84 -18.81
CA GLY A 477 15.62 -9.89 -19.72
C GLY A 477 14.45 -10.74 -20.21
N LEU A 478 13.26 -10.16 -20.33
CA LEU A 478 12.11 -10.80 -20.93
C LEU A 478 11.96 -10.37 -22.39
N LYS A 479 11.81 -11.35 -23.29
CA LYS A 479 11.40 -11.12 -24.68
C LYS A 479 9.92 -10.73 -24.75
N HIS A 480 9.50 -10.20 -25.90
CA HIS A 480 8.09 -9.88 -26.14
C HIS A 480 7.15 -11.08 -25.97
N ASP A 481 7.64 -12.30 -26.21
CA ASP A 481 6.88 -13.54 -26.00
C ASP A 481 6.85 -14.00 -24.55
N GLY A 482 7.41 -13.23 -23.62
CA GLY A 482 7.48 -13.56 -22.20
C GLY A 482 8.60 -14.56 -21.83
N THR A 483 9.48 -14.93 -22.78
CA THR A 483 10.61 -15.84 -22.51
C THR A 483 11.66 -15.10 -21.68
N ASN A 484 12.07 -15.71 -20.56
CA ASN A 484 13.17 -15.20 -19.75
C ASN A 484 14.51 -15.50 -20.41
N LEU A 485 15.31 -14.48 -20.68
CA LEU A 485 16.59 -14.59 -21.36
C LEU A 485 17.76 -14.87 -20.40
N LEU A 486 17.64 -14.44 -19.14
CA LEU A 486 18.75 -14.48 -18.19
C LEU A 486 18.78 -15.72 -17.31
N ALA A 487 17.62 -16.27 -16.99
CA ALA A 487 17.52 -17.36 -16.02
C ALA A 487 17.28 -18.73 -16.63
N GLY A 488 17.03 -18.83 -17.93
CA GLY A 488 16.68 -20.11 -18.55
C GLY A 488 15.49 -20.77 -17.83
N LYS A 489 15.69 -22.01 -17.38
CA LYS A 489 14.69 -22.75 -16.58
C LYS A 489 14.76 -22.43 -15.09
N ASN A 490 15.86 -21.87 -14.61
CA ASN A 490 16.05 -21.53 -13.19
C ASN A 490 15.72 -20.07 -12.93
N SER A 491 14.85 -19.84 -12.00
CA SER A 491 14.39 -18.50 -11.64
C SER A 491 15.35 -17.75 -10.70
N ALA A 492 16.34 -18.41 -10.16
CA ALA A 492 17.33 -17.84 -9.25
C ALA A 492 18.70 -18.46 -9.50
N PRO A 493 19.59 -17.78 -10.23
CA PRO A 493 20.98 -18.23 -10.39
C PRO A 493 21.66 -18.41 -9.03
N LYS A 494 22.51 -19.45 -8.93
CA LYS A 494 23.17 -19.83 -7.66
C LYS A 494 23.92 -18.68 -6.98
N ASP A 495 24.48 -17.76 -7.76
CA ASP A 495 25.33 -16.68 -7.25
C ASP A 495 24.63 -15.31 -7.16
N SER A 496 23.31 -15.28 -7.20
CA SER A 496 22.55 -14.03 -7.13
C SER A 496 22.49 -13.44 -5.71
N ALA A 497 23.56 -13.57 -4.97
CA ALA A 497 23.65 -13.16 -3.57
C ALA A 497 24.42 -11.87 -3.33
N ASN A 498 24.95 -11.25 -4.38
CA ASN A 498 25.74 -10.03 -4.21
C ASN A 498 24.90 -8.87 -3.67
N PRO A 499 25.31 -8.24 -2.59
CA PRO A 499 24.60 -7.15 -1.96
C PRO A 499 24.48 -5.90 -2.83
N ASP A 500 25.39 -5.63 -3.74
CA ASP A 500 25.46 -4.37 -4.48
C ASP A 500 24.71 -4.34 -5.81
N GLY A 501 23.93 -5.39 -6.13
CA GLY A 501 23.16 -5.37 -7.39
C GLY A 501 22.67 -6.75 -7.85
N TYR A 502 22.83 -7.01 -9.12
CA TYR A 502 22.52 -8.27 -9.78
C TYR A 502 23.80 -8.85 -10.37
N PRO A 503 24.64 -9.54 -9.59
CA PRO A 503 25.95 -10.03 -10.05
C PRO A 503 25.83 -11.09 -11.15
N GLU A 504 24.67 -11.73 -11.22
CA GLU A 504 24.30 -12.65 -12.28
C GLU A 504 24.10 -11.96 -13.65
N ILE A 505 23.98 -10.64 -13.67
CA ILE A 505 23.80 -9.86 -14.90
C ILE A 505 25.12 -9.18 -15.23
N THR A 506 25.79 -9.68 -16.26
CA THR A 506 27.03 -9.14 -16.78
C THR A 506 26.79 -8.16 -17.93
N ALA A 507 27.80 -7.38 -18.27
CA ALA A 507 27.76 -6.52 -19.47
C ALA A 507 27.44 -7.35 -20.73
N LYS A 508 27.98 -8.58 -20.85
CA LYS A 508 27.68 -9.49 -21.94
C LYS A 508 26.19 -9.89 -21.99
N ASN A 509 25.60 -10.23 -20.83
CA ASN A 509 24.18 -10.55 -20.77
C ASN A 509 23.31 -9.35 -21.20
N ILE A 510 23.71 -8.14 -20.85
CA ILE A 510 22.99 -6.92 -21.23
C ILE A 510 23.09 -6.69 -22.73
N GLU A 511 24.29 -6.84 -23.31
CA GLU A 511 24.50 -6.74 -24.76
C GLU A 511 23.62 -7.74 -25.52
N GLU A 512 23.56 -8.98 -25.04
CA GLU A 512 22.75 -10.05 -25.62
C GLU A 512 21.25 -9.74 -25.50
N VAL A 513 20.77 -9.40 -24.30
CA VAL A 513 19.35 -9.07 -24.04
C VAL A 513 18.87 -7.89 -24.86
N LEU A 514 19.69 -6.83 -24.94
CA LEU A 514 19.33 -5.60 -25.64
C LEU A 514 19.70 -5.64 -27.13
N GLY A 515 20.48 -6.64 -27.59
CA GLY A 515 20.98 -6.71 -28.97
C GLY A 515 21.85 -5.50 -29.35
N ILE A 516 22.66 -5.01 -28.43
CA ILE A 516 23.54 -3.83 -28.61
C ILE A 516 24.95 -4.16 -28.17
N LYS A 517 25.92 -3.31 -28.57
CA LYS A 517 27.25 -3.31 -27.99
C LYS A 517 27.40 -2.13 -27.01
N LEU A 518 27.89 -2.42 -25.82
CA LEU A 518 28.19 -1.41 -24.81
C LEU A 518 29.59 -0.84 -25.04
N THR A 519 29.75 0.45 -24.87
CA THR A 519 31.06 1.10 -24.90
C THR A 519 31.91 0.68 -23.70
N ALA A 520 33.23 0.87 -23.80
CA ALA A 520 34.15 0.57 -22.69
C ALA A 520 33.78 1.36 -21.41
N SER A 521 33.36 2.62 -21.56
CA SER A 521 32.90 3.45 -20.45
C SER A 521 31.64 2.88 -19.80
N GLU A 522 30.67 2.44 -20.59
CA GLU A 522 29.44 1.82 -20.10
C GLU A 522 29.74 0.50 -19.38
N LYS A 523 30.61 -0.36 -19.92
CA LYS A 523 31.05 -1.59 -19.28
C LYS A 523 31.74 -1.33 -17.94
N LYS A 524 32.57 -0.31 -17.87
CA LYS A 524 33.23 0.12 -16.61
C LYS A 524 32.23 0.60 -15.56
N ARG A 525 31.17 1.32 -15.97
CA ARG A 525 30.12 1.81 -15.08
C ARG A 525 29.22 0.68 -14.56
N ILE A 526 28.99 -0.36 -15.33
CA ILE A 526 28.27 -1.56 -14.91
C ILE A 526 29.11 -2.31 -13.87
N GLY A 527 30.41 -2.49 -14.13
CA GLY A 527 31.35 -3.13 -13.22
C GLY A 527 30.99 -4.56 -12.84
N LYS A 528 31.68 -5.08 -11.82
CA LYS A 528 31.37 -6.40 -11.24
C LYS A 528 30.15 -6.39 -10.36
N ASN A 529 29.80 -5.23 -9.79
CA ASN A 529 28.73 -5.03 -8.81
C ASN A 529 27.73 -4.02 -9.33
N TRP A 530 26.97 -4.42 -10.32
CA TRP A 530 25.94 -3.58 -10.88
C TRP A 530 24.87 -3.23 -9.85
N LYS A 531 24.80 -1.95 -9.50
CA LYS A 531 23.80 -1.45 -8.56
C LYS A 531 22.43 -1.36 -9.21
N VAL A 532 21.41 -1.72 -8.46
CA VAL A 532 20.00 -1.68 -8.90
C VAL A 532 19.54 -0.26 -9.30
N ASP A 533 20.24 0.76 -8.91
CA ASP A 533 20.02 2.12 -9.42
C ASP A 533 20.44 2.22 -10.89
N THR A 534 19.66 1.55 -11.70
CA THR A 534 19.76 1.49 -13.15
C THR A 534 19.29 2.79 -13.81
N SER A 535 19.31 3.88 -13.07
CA SER A 535 18.78 5.16 -13.54
C SER A 535 19.37 5.66 -14.85
N ASN A 536 20.40 5.02 -15.33
CA ASN A 536 21.21 5.63 -16.35
C ASN A 536 21.13 4.89 -17.69
N ILE A 537 22.03 3.94 -17.91
CA ILE A 537 22.26 3.43 -19.26
C ILE A 537 21.32 2.28 -19.56
N ILE A 538 21.27 1.31 -18.64
CA ILE A 538 20.55 0.05 -18.92
C ILE A 538 19.05 0.24 -18.86
N ALA A 539 18.54 0.93 -17.82
CA ALA A 539 17.12 1.20 -17.73
C ALA A 539 16.62 2.02 -18.92
N GLN A 540 17.41 3.00 -19.37
CA GLN A 540 17.09 3.79 -20.56
C GLN A 540 17.03 2.93 -21.81
N LYS A 541 18.05 2.10 -22.05
CA LYS A 541 18.10 1.22 -23.23
C LYS A 541 17.02 0.14 -23.19
N CYS A 542 16.70 -0.39 -22.01
CA CYS A 542 15.57 -1.31 -21.83
C CYS A 542 14.24 -0.62 -22.15
N MET A 543 14.05 0.60 -21.68
CA MET A 543 12.84 1.39 -21.96
C MET A 543 12.71 1.71 -23.46
N GLU A 544 13.79 2.13 -24.10
CA GLU A 544 13.83 2.42 -25.55
C GLU A 544 13.46 1.18 -26.40
N ARG A 545 13.80 0.00 -25.91
CA ARG A 545 13.48 -1.27 -26.59
C ARG A 545 12.22 -1.95 -26.08
N GLY A 546 11.49 -1.33 -25.19
CA GLY A 546 10.27 -1.90 -24.60
C GLY A 546 10.51 -3.17 -23.78
N ILE A 547 11.71 -3.35 -23.20
CA ILE A 547 12.10 -4.49 -22.38
C ILE A 547 11.99 -4.12 -20.90
N ALA A 548 11.46 -5.04 -20.07
CA ALA A 548 11.42 -4.86 -18.63
C ALA A 548 12.85 -4.77 -18.03
N PRO A 549 13.17 -3.77 -17.20
CA PRO A 549 14.54 -3.41 -16.84
C PRO A 549 15.13 -4.16 -15.64
N TYR A 550 14.63 -5.36 -15.31
CA TYR A 550 15.08 -6.10 -14.14
C TYR A 550 15.42 -7.55 -14.45
N GLY A 551 16.48 -8.02 -13.83
CA GLY A 551 16.90 -9.39 -13.93
C GLY A 551 16.21 -10.32 -12.96
N ASN A 552 16.57 -11.58 -13.09
CA ASN A 552 16.15 -12.67 -12.22
C ASN A 552 17.22 -12.92 -11.14
N ALA A 553 16.79 -13.11 -9.90
CA ALA A 553 17.70 -13.27 -8.76
C ALA A 553 17.00 -13.93 -7.56
N LYS A 554 17.78 -14.25 -6.52
CA LYS A 554 17.23 -14.70 -5.24
C LYS A 554 16.38 -13.63 -4.57
N ALA A 555 15.35 -14.03 -3.84
CA ALA A 555 14.67 -13.15 -2.88
C ALA A 555 15.66 -12.67 -1.81
N ARG A 556 15.45 -11.47 -1.30
CA ARG A 556 16.37 -10.84 -0.35
C ARG A 556 15.76 -10.71 1.04
N ALA A 557 16.21 -11.52 1.98
CA ALA A 557 15.91 -11.32 3.40
C ALA A 557 16.70 -10.11 3.97
N LYS A 558 17.87 -9.83 3.38
CA LYS A 558 18.73 -8.69 3.72
C LYS A 558 18.75 -7.66 2.59
N VAL A 559 18.45 -6.40 2.91
CA VAL A 559 18.45 -5.27 1.96
C VAL A 559 19.34 -4.14 2.51
N TRP A 560 20.53 -4.01 1.97
CA TRP A 560 21.59 -3.11 2.46
C TRP A 560 21.36 -1.62 2.20
N THR A 561 20.43 -1.27 1.32
CA THR A 561 20.06 0.12 1.05
C THR A 561 19.09 0.70 2.06
N PHE A 562 18.56 -0.12 2.96
CA PHE A 562 17.68 0.33 4.03
C PHE A 562 18.47 0.65 5.30
N PRO A 563 17.97 1.56 6.15
CA PRO A 563 18.59 1.86 7.45
C PRO A 563 18.81 0.59 8.28
N ASP A 564 17.81 -0.27 8.36
CA ASP A 564 17.93 -1.62 8.91
C ASP A 564 18.05 -2.64 7.79
N LYS A 565 19.22 -3.22 7.62
CA LYS A 565 19.50 -4.19 6.55
C LYS A 565 18.59 -5.42 6.62
N ILE A 566 18.27 -5.88 7.83
CA ILE A 566 17.22 -6.85 8.14
C ILE A 566 16.13 -6.15 8.95
N PRO A 567 14.88 -6.66 9.01
CA PRO A 567 13.87 -6.09 9.89
C PRO A 567 14.35 -6.05 11.34
N MET A 568 14.23 -4.90 11.99
CA MET A 568 14.58 -4.72 13.38
C MET A 568 13.39 -4.18 14.15
N HIS A 569 13.15 -4.70 15.36
CA HIS A 569 12.14 -4.12 16.22
C HIS A 569 12.58 -2.74 16.72
N ARG A 570 11.64 -1.83 16.74
CA ARG A 570 11.76 -0.50 17.31
C ARG A 570 10.44 -0.13 17.94
N GLU A 571 10.46 0.45 19.12
CA GLU A 571 9.25 0.87 19.79
C GLU A 571 8.54 1.99 19.02
N PRO A 572 7.19 2.05 19.08
CA PRO A 572 6.41 3.16 18.50
C PRO A 572 6.88 4.52 19.00
N ILE A 573 6.54 5.57 18.25
CA ILE A 573 6.86 6.96 18.63
C ILE A 573 6.42 7.28 20.06
N HIS A 574 5.20 6.88 20.41
CA HIS A 574 4.70 6.91 21.76
C HIS A 574 4.52 5.46 22.23
N SER A 575 5.44 4.97 23.05
CA SER A 575 5.39 3.61 23.57
C SER A 575 4.85 3.58 25.00
N PRO A 576 3.98 2.61 25.34
CA PRO A 576 3.58 2.38 26.73
C PRO A 576 4.69 1.72 27.57
N ARG A 577 5.80 1.30 26.94
CA ARG A 577 6.92 0.56 27.54
C ARG A 577 8.20 1.39 27.49
N SER A 578 8.31 2.38 28.37
CA SER A 578 9.49 3.25 28.45
C SER A 578 10.81 2.50 28.70
N ASP A 579 10.74 1.35 29.36
CA ASP A 579 11.87 0.43 29.56
C ASP A 579 12.38 -0.16 28.23
N LEU A 580 11.49 -0.43 27.29
CA LEU A 580 11.84 -0.96 25.97
C LEU A 580 12.30 0.13 25.00
N VAL A 581 11.88 1.38 25.17
CA VAL A 581 12.32 2.51 24.33
C VAL A 581 13.84 2.67 24.35
N LYS A 582 14.48 2.46 25.51
CA LYS A 582 15.94 2.52 25.64
C LYS A 582 16.64 1.41 24.86
N LYS A 583 16.03 0.22 24.81
CA LYS A 583 16.57 -0.98 24.13
C LYS A 583 16.30 -0.95 22.62
N TYR A 584 15.15 -0.44 22.24
CA TYR A 584 14.65 -0.44 20.86
C TYR A 584 14.19 0.95 20.45
N PRO A 585 15.08 1.95 20.45
CA PRO A 585 14.70 3.32 20.11
C PRO A 585 14.25 3.40 18.66
N THR A 586 13.28 4.29 18.37
CA THR A 586 12.91 4.60 17.02
C THR A 586 14.03 5.30 16.25
N TYR A 587 13.88 5.47 14.95
CA TYR A 587 14.89 6.12 14.12
C TYR A 587 15.15 7.57 14.58
N LYS A 588 16.43 7.93 14.62
CA LYS A 588 16.88 9.33 14.63
C LYS A 588 17.27 9.67 13.21
N ASP A 589 16.33 10.21 12.46
CA ASP A 589 16.60 10.49 11.08
C ASP A 589 17.21 11.87 10.88
N LYS A 590 18.39 11.89 10.31
CA LYS A 590 19.11 13.12 9.97
C LYS A 590 19.08 13.41 8.48
N LYS A 591 18.59 12.47 7.69
CA LYS A 591 18.58 12.53 6.23
C LYS A 591 17.28 11.98 5.70
N ASN A 592 16.91 12.52 4.57
CA ASN A 592 16.00 11.95 3.65
C ASN A 592 16.39 10.54 3.21
N HIS A 593 15.48 9.59 3.35
CA HIS A 593 15.77 8.22 3.00
C HIS A 593 15.21 7.78 1.65
N TYR A 594 14.07 8.25 1.21
CA TYR A 594 13.54 7.61 0.01
C TYR A 594 12.68 8.49 -0.89
N ARG A 595 11.70 9.19 -0.36
CA ARG A 595 10.67 9.82 -1.18
C ARG A 595 10.72 11.33 -1.17
N VAL A 596 10.88 11.94 -0.01
CA VAL A 596 10.91 13.39 0.15
C VAL A 596 12.03 13.76 1.10
N ASP A 597 12.69 14.89 0.85
CA ASP A 597 13.77 15.40 1.70
C ASP A 597 13.18 16.07 2.96
N THR A 598 12.66 15.26 3.87
CA THR A 598 12.22 15.69 5.19
C THR A 598 13.17 15.18 6.25
N LYS A 599 13.44 16.00 7.25
CA LYS A 599 14.13 15.58 8.45
C LYS A 599 13.09 15.09 9.43
N TYR A 600 13.23 13.86 9.88
CA TYR A 600 12.39 13.30 10.91
C TYR A 600 13.03 13.48 12.27
N LYS A 601 12.36 14.18 13.17
CA LYS A 601 12.78 14.32 14.57
C LYS A 601 11.80 13.56 15.46
N SER A 602 12.26 12.43 15.99
CA SER A 602 11.45 11.67 16.94
C SER A 602 11.38 12.39 18.29
N LYS A 603 10.17 12.47 18.83
CA LYS A 603 9.90 12.93 20.18
C LYS A 603 9.91 11.78 21.22
N GLN A 604 10.20 10.56 20.81
CA GLN A 604 10.14 9.36 21.65
C GLN A 604 10.86 9.51 23.00
N ASN A 605 12.02 10.16 22.98
CA ASN A 605 12.88 10.31 24.16
C ASN A 605 12.72 11.67 24.88
N GLU A 606 11.76 12.51 24.52
CA GLU A 606 11.55 13.79 25.20
C GLU A 606 11.07 13.59 26.62
N LYS A 607 10.18 12.62 26.83
CA LYS A 607 9.68 12.22 28.15
C LYS A 607 9.11 10.81 28.13
N ASP A 608 8.76 10.28 29.28
CA ASP A 608 7.96 9.06 29.41
C ASP A 608 6.47 9.41 29.17
N TRP A 609 6.06 9.26 27.91
CA TRP A 609 4.71 9.59 27.45
C TRP A 609 3.62 8.75 28.12
N SER A 610 3.94 7.52 28.57
CA SER A 610 2.95 6.62 29.17
C SER A 610 2.43 7.09 30.53
N LYS A 611 3.17 7.97 31.22
CA LYS A 611 2.73 8.54 32.49
C LYS A 611 1.55 9.50 32.34
N GLU A 612 1.51 10.25 31.26
CA GLU A 612 0.47 11.23 30.98
C GLU A 612 -0.62 10.69 30.06
N PHE A 613 -0.24 9.77 29.17
CA PHE A 613 -1.10 9.14 28.17
C PHE A 613 -1.04 7.61 28.32
N PRO A 614 -1.68 7.04 29.35
CA PRO A 614 -1.46 5.63 29.71
C PRO A 614 -2.21 4.62 28.82
N VAL A 615 -3.13 5.06 27.98
CA VAL A 615 -4.03 4.20 27.22
C VAL A 615 -3.53 4.07 25.77
N ASN A 616 -3.47 2.84 25.26
CA ASN A 616 -3.17 2.61 23.85
C ASN A 616 -4.35 3.03 22.97
N LEU A 617 -4.07 3.81 21.93
CA LEU A 617 -5.04 4.23 20.93
C LEU A 617 -4.88 3.39 19.66
N ILE A 618 -5.93 2.66 19.29
CA ILE A 618 -5.97 1.90 18.03
C ILE A 618 -7.13 2.38 17.16
N THR A 619 -6.94 2.30 15.85
CA THR A 619 -7.92 2.75 14.86
C THR A 619 -8.27 1.65 13.88
N GLY A 620 -9.48 1.70 13.30
CA GLY A 620 -9.90 0.70 12.33
C GLY A 620 -11.15 1.08 11.56
N ARG A 621 -11.70 0.11 10.83
CA ARG A 621 -12.85 0.28 9.93
C ARG A 621 -14.15 -0.22 10.52
N LEU A 622 -15.24 0.27 9.92
CA LEU A 622 -16.61 -0.23 10.05
C LEU A 622 -17.05 -0.89 8.74
N VAL A 623 -17.89 -1.93 8.83
CA VAL A 623 -18.35 -2.68 7.65
C VAL A 623 -19.26 -1.86 6.73
N ASN A 624 -20.03 -0.94 7.30
CA ASN A 624 -20.96 -0.06 6.58
C ASN A 624 -20.30 1.23 6.07
N MET A 625 -19.01 1.41 6.30
CA MET A 625 -18.26 2.60 5.89
C MET A 625 -17.06 2.18 5.00
N ASN A 626 -16.93 2.81 3.85
CA ASN A 626 -15.79 2.62 2.95
C ASN A 626 -14.88 3.85 2.94
N GLY A 627 -13.61 3.69 2.60
CA GLY A 627 -12.66 4.79 2.51
C GLY A 627 -12.69 5.71 3.74
N ALA A 628 -12.77 6.99 3.52
CA ALA A 628 -12.94 8.02 4.55
C ALA A 628 -14.39 8.16 5.05
N GLY A 629 -15.33 7.42 4.47
CA GLY A 629 -16.74 7.45 4.83
C GLY A 629 -17.53 8.58 4.20
N LEU A 630 -16.97 9.32 3.26
CA LEU A 630 -17.60 10.49 2.65
C LEU A 630 -18.97 10.13 2.05
N GLU A 631 -19.00 9.18 1.11
CA GLU A 631 -20.22 8.72 0.44
C GLU A 631 -21.17 8.00 1.41
N ASN A 632 -20.61 7.21 2.34
CA ASN A 632 -21.41 6.41 3.26
C ASN A 632 -22.14 7.27 4.30
N ARG A 633 -21.51 8.35 4.76
CA ARG A 633 -22.15 9.32 5.67
C ARG A 633 -23.24 10.12 4.98
N ALA A 634 -23.12 10.33 3.67
CA ALA A 634 -24.15 10.95 2.84
C ALA A 634 -25.32 10.00 2.51
N SER A 635 -25.17 8.69 2.71
CA SER A 635 -26.24 7.71 2.54
C SER A 635 -27.07 7.59 3.82
N LYS A 636 -28.37 7.94 3.75
CA LYS A 636 -29.32 7.84 4.87
C LYS A 636 -29.31 6.45 5.52
N TYR A 637 -29.29 5.40 4.70
CA TYR A 637 -29.38 4.02 5.18
C TYR A 637 -28.08 3.53 5.82
N LEU A 638 -26.94 3.87 5.25
CA LEU A 638 -25.63 3.46 5.79
C LEU A 638 -25.29 4.26 7.04
N ALA A 639 -25.61 5.55 7.06
CA ALA A 639 -25.43 6.41 8.22
C ALA A 639 -26.28 5.97 9.41
N ALA A 640 -27.52 5.48 9.17
CA ALA A 640 -28.39 4.96 10.22
C ALA A 640 -27.81 3.76 10.99
N LEU A 641 -26.91 2.97 10.35
CA LEU A 641 -26.22 1.86 11.03
C LEU A 641 -25.16 2.33 12.02
N THR A 642 -24.61 3.53 11.82
CA THR A 642 -23.63 4.15 12.74
C THR A 642 -23.77 5.69 12.61
N PRO A 643 -24.76 6.28 13.29
CA PRO A 643 -25.12 7.68 13.08
C PRO A 643 -24.14 8.68 13.72
N GLU A 644 -23.30 8.22 14.63
CA GLU A 644 -22.33 9.05 15.34
C GLU A 644 -21.01 8.29 15.59
N MET A 645 -19.94 9.04 15.75
CA MET A 645 -18.65 8.48 16.10
C MET A 645 -18.63 7.96 17.53
N PHE A 646 -17.95 6.85 17.76
CA PHE A 646 -17.85 6.21 19.06
C PHE A 646 -16.41 5.77 19.37
N CYS A 647 -16.20 5.45 20.64
CA CYS A 647 -14.99 4.81 21.15
C CYS A 647 -15.36 3.48 21.80
N ASP A 648 -14.90 2.34 21.23
CA ASP A 648 -14.98 1.07 21.97
C ASP A 648 -14.00 1.13 23.15
N ILE A 649 -14.53 0.94 24.34
CA ILE A 649 -13.79 1.00 25.61
C ILE A 649 -14.18 -0.18 26.50
N ASN A 650 -13.19 -0.81 27.16
CA ASN A 650 -13.47 -1.85 28.13
C ASN A 650 -14.25 -1.27 29.32
N PRO A 651 -15.33 -1.94 29.81
CA PRO A 651 -16.12 -1.47 30.95
C PRO A 651 -15.30 -1.15 32.22
N ASN A 652 -14.28 -1.95 32.52
CA ASN A 652 -13.42 -1.72 33.68
C ASN A 652 -12.56 -0.45 33.52
N LEU A 653 -11.97 -0.27 32.31
CA LEU A 653 -11.24 0.96 31.99
C LEU A 653 -12.15 2.18 32.10
N ALA A 654 -13.37 2.08 31.59
CA ALA A 654 -14.35 3.17 31.64
C ALA A 654 -14.74 3.51 33.08
N ALA A 655 -14.98 2.49 33.93
CA ALA A 655 -15.30 2.68 35.35
C ALA A 655 -14.20 3.42 36.10
N ASN A 656 -12.91 3.08 35.84
CA ASN A 656 -11.76 3.74 36.44
C ASN A 656 -11.69 5.26 36.11
N HIS A 657 -12.37 5.69 35.04
CA HIS A 657 -12.47 7.09 34.64
C HIS A 657 -13.86 7.72 34.84
N GLY A 658 -14.76 7.03 35.57
CA GLY A 658 -16.11 7.52 35.84
C GLY A 658 -17.00 7.65 34.57
N ILE A 659 -16.68 6.92 33.53
CA ILE A 659 -17.39 6.95 32.23
C ILE A 659 -18.42 5.82 32.19
N ARG A 660 -19.66 6.13 31.81
CA ARG A 660 -20.74 5.16 31.59
C ARG A 660 -20.91 4.89 30.09
N ASN A 661 -21.53 3.75 29.78
CA ASN A 661 -21.88 3.47 28.38
C ASN A 661 -22.83 4.55 27.82
N GLY A 662 -22.44 5.14 26.69
CA GLY A 662 -23.18 6.24 26.06
C GLY A 662 -22.78 7.64 26.51
N ASP A 663 -21.95 7.80 27.55
CA ASP A 663 -21.42 9.11 27.93
C ASP A 663 -20.53 9.69 26.84
N MET A 664 -20.51 11.02 26.73
CA MET A 664 -19.48 11.69 25.93
C MET A 664 -18.16 11.68 26.71
N MET A 665 -17.08 11.46 25.99
CA MET A 665 -15.72 11.43 26.53
C MET A 665 -14.73 12.16 25.64
N TRP A 666 -13.70 12.72 26.23
CA TRP A 666 -12.56 13.26 25.54
C TRP A 666 -11.47 12.24 25.37
N ILE A 667 -10.83 12.24 24.21
CA ILE A 667 -9.59 11.52 23.94
C ILE A 667 -8.52 12.55 23.60
N HIS A 668 -7.48 12.65 24.43
CA HIS A 668 -6.35 13.57 24.27
C HIS A 668 -5.15 12.83 23.69
N SER A 669 -4.44 13.47 22.78
CA SER A 669 -3.23 12.97 22.12
C SER A 669 -1.97 13.62 22.71
N PRO A 670 -0.82 12.93 22.75
CA PRO A 670 0.48 13.53 23.04
C PRO A 670 0.88 14.69 22.12
N GLU A 671 0.20 14.82 20.97
CA GLU A 671 0.42 15.91 20.01
C GLU A 671 -0.31 17.23 20.39
N GLY A 672 -1.00 17.24 21.52
CA GLY A 672 -1.74 18.42 22.02
C GLY A 672 -3.13 18.59 21.39
N THR A 673 -3.61 17.59 20.65
CA THR A 673 -4.95 17.58 20.06
C THR A 673 -5.91 16.70 20.86
N LYS A 674 -7.21 16.91 20.68
CA LYS A 674 -8.26 16.12 21.35
C LYS A 674 -9.46 15.92 20.43
N ILE A 675 -10.27 14.92 20.73
CA ILE A 675 -11.57 14.67 20.09
C ILE A 675 -12.63 14.36 21.16
N LYS A 676 -13.86 14.65 20.83
CA LYS A 676 -15.04 14.34 21.67
C LYS A 676 -15.86 13.25 21.01
N VAL A 677 -16.02 12.11 21.68
CA VAL A 677 -16.68 10.92 21.12
C VAL A 677 -17.57 10.24 22.16
N LYS A 678 -18.51 9.42 21.69
CA LYS A 678 -19.40 8.64 22.55
C LYS A 678 -18.71 7.37 23.04
N ALA A 679 -18.73 7.09 24.33
CA ALA A 679 -18.23 5.85 24.91
C ALA A 679 -19.17 4.69 24.57
N LYS A 680 -18.60 3.59 24.07
CA LYS A 680 -19.32 2.35 23.78
C LYS A 680 -18.59 1.19 24.45
N PHE A 681 -19.25 0.56 25.41
CA PHE A 681 -18.67 -0.56 26.12
C PHE A 681 -18.43 -1.76 25.19
N SER A 682 -17.23 -2.31 25.25
CA SER A 682 -16.82 -3.43 24.42
C SER A 682 -15.71 -4.26 25.05
N TYR A 683 -15.88 -5.56 25.10
CA TYR A 683 -14.83 -6.52 25.46
C TYR A 683 -13.92 -6.89 24.28
N SER A 684 -14.10 -6.24 23.12
CA SER A 684 -13.19 -6.42 21.98
C SER A 684 -11.84 -5.76 22.16
N VAL A 685 -11.71 -4.90 23.18
CA VAL A 685 -10.50 -4.21 23.62
C VAL A 685 -10.22 -4.51 25.08
N ASP A 686 -8.95 -4.63 25.45
CA ASP A 686 -8.53 -4.80 26.84
C ASP A 686 -8.55 -3.48 27.63
N GLU A 687 -8.25 -3.56 28.93
CA GLU A 687 -8.25 -2.43 29.86
C GLU A 687 -7.12 -1.41 29.60
N ASP A 688 -6.14 -1.76 28.78
CA ASP A 688 -5.00 -0.89 28.44
C ASP A 688 -5.18 -0.12 27.12
N ARG A 689 -6.34 -0.28 26.45
CA ARG A 689 -6.53 0.26 25.10
C ARG A 689 -7.97 0.67 24.78
N VAL A 690 -8.08 1.60 23.83
CA VAL A 690 -9.36 2.01 23.23
C VAL A 690 -9.28 1.93 21.70
N PHE A 691 -10.44 1.72 21.07
CA PHE A 691 -10.56 1.68 19.61
C PHE A 691 -11.51 2.77 19.12
N ILE A 692 -11.10 3.50 18.08
CA ILE A 692 -11.93 4.49 17.39
C ILE A 692 -11.97 4.21 15.88
N PRO A 693 -13.16 4.31 15.24
CA PRO A 693 -13.27 4.18 13.79
C PRO A 693 -12.83 5.48 13.08
N PHE A 694 -12.24 5.34 11.90
CA PHE A 694 -11.81 6.49 11.10
C PHE A 694 -12.74 6.67 9.89
N HIS A 695 -13.87 7.21 10.01
CA HIS A 695 -14.81 7.41 8.90
C HIS A 695 -15.66 8.65 9.09
N PHE A 696 -15.35 9.45 10.10
CA PHE A 696 -16.14 10.59 10.47
C PHE A 696 -15.43 11.90 10.20
N ALA A 697 -16.22 12.93 9.98
CA ALA A 697 -15.82 14.31 9.81
C ALA A 697 -17.01 15.23 10.10
N GLY A 698 -16.78 16.52 10.17
CA GLY A 698 -17.79 17.53 10.49
C GLY A 698 -17.55 18.19 11.83
N HIS A 699 -16.76 17.55 12.72
CA HIS A 699 -16.29 18.16 13.95
C HIS A 699 -14.77 18.26 13.95
N PHE A 700 -14.22 19.22 14.68
CA PHE A 700 -12.80 19.40 14.86
C PHE A 700 -12.48 19.84 16.28
N GLN A 701 -11.84 18.98 17.05
CA GLN A 701 -11.45 19.21 18.45
C GLN A 701 -12.61 19.63 19.37
N GLY A 702 -13.78 19.04 19.17
CA GLY A 702 -15.00 19.31 19.93
C GLY A 702 -15.88 20.39 19.33
N GLU A 703 -15.41 21.17 18.36
CA GLU A 703 -16.19 22.14 17.61
C GLU A 703 -17.02 21.45 16.53
N ASP A 704 -18.32 21.71 16.52
CA ASP A 704 -19.21 21.31 15.42
C ASP A 704 -19.09 22.31 14.26
N ARG A 705 -18.53 21.84 13.15
CA ARG A 705 -18.35 22.58 11.90
C ARG A 705 -19.40 22.22 10.86
N SER A 706 -20.37 21.41 11.21
CA SER A 706 -21.37 20.91 10.26
C SER A 706 -22.25 21.99 9.64
N ALA A 707 -22.37 23.16 10.30
CA ALA A 707 -23.04 24.34 9.75
C ALA A 707 -22.29 24.98 8.56
N MET A 708 -21.03 24.62 8.33
CA MET A 708 -20.22 25.10 7.19
C MET A 708 -20.48 24.32 5.87
N TYR A 709 -21.19 23.20 5.92
CA TYR A 709 -21.63 22.54 4.70
C TYR A 709 -22.58 23.45 3.92
N PRO A 710 -22.43 23.57 2.59
CA PRO A 710 -23.42 24.24 1.76
C PRO A 710 -24.84 23.69 2.02
N GLU A 711 -25.84 24.53 1.85
CA GLU A 711 -27.24 24.14 2.08
C GLU A 711 -27.60 22.86 1.31
N GLY A 712 -28.26 21.92 1.98
CA GLY A 712 -28.69 20.64 1.41
C GLY A 712 -27.57 19.58 1.26
N THR A 713 -26.32 19.89 1.60
CA THR A 713 -25.18 18.96 1.37
C THR A 713 -24.63 18.33 2.66
N LYS A 714 -25.14 18.71 3.83
CA LYS A 714 -24.73 18.12 5.11
C LYS A 714 -25.00 16.62 5.13
N PRO A 715 -24.00 15.77 5.41
CA PRO A 715 -24.20 14.33 5.51
C PRO A 715 -25.07 13.94 6.71
N TYR A 716 -25.71 12.78 6.65
CA TYR A 716 -26.58 12.26 7.74
C TYR A 716 -25.80 11.87 9.01
N ALA A 717 -24.52 11.53 8.89
CA ALA A 717 -23.65 11.26 10.02
C ALA A 717 -22.46 12.20 10.03
N VAL A 718 -22.22 12.87 11.16
CA VAL A 718 -21.08 13.74 11.40
C VAL A 718 -20.36 13.32 12.69
N GLY A 719 -19.13 13.76 12.86
CA GLY A 719 -18.32 13.47 14.04
C GLY A 719 -16.89 13.93 13.89
N GLU A 720 -16.05 13.56 14.82
CA GLU A 720 -14.62 13.86 14.81
C GLU A 720 -13.84 12.96 13.84
N SER A 721 -12.77 13.47 13.25
CA SER A 721 -11.79 12.60 12.60
C SER A 721 -10.89 11.92 13.63
N ALA A 722 -10.80 10.59 13.58
CA ALA A 722 -9.84 9.82 14.39
C ALA A 722 -8.40 10.30 14.18
N ASN A 723 -8.07 10.79 12.99
CA ASN A 723 -6.74 11.25 12.63
C ASN A 723 -6.36 12.61 13.26
N THR A 724 -7.27 13.26 13.96
CA THR A 724 -6.98 14.42 14.82
C THR A 724 -6.09 14.02 16.00
N VAL A 725 -6.27 12.80 16.56
CA VAL A 725 -5.55 12.32 17.75
C VAL A 725 -4.51 11.24 17.45
N THR A 726 -4.29 10.86 16.19
CA THR A 726 -3.20 9.98 15.81
C THR A 726 -1.86 10.71 15.90
N ASN A 727 -0.78 9.98 16.22
CA ASN A 727 0.55 10.57 16.36
C ASN A 727 1.12 11.04 15.00
N TYR A 728 2.16 11.89 15.04
CA TYR A 728 2.79 12.41 13.82
C TYR A 728 3.91 11.52 13.29
N GLY A 729 4.13 10.35 13.88
CA GLY A 729 5.11 9.39 13.44
C GLY A 729 4.82 8.85 12.04
N TYR A 730 5.87 8.51 11.33
CA TYR A 730 5.77 7.90 10.00
C TYR A 730 6.98 7.00 9.72
N ASP A 731 6.79 6.05 8.82
CA ASP A 731 7.88 5.23 8.30
C ASP A 731 8.87 6.08 7.49
N ILE A 732 10.13 6.10 7.90
CA ILE A 732 11.16 6.96 7.28
C ILE A 732 11.47 6.63 5.82
N ILE A 733 11.09 5.45 5.33
CA ILE A 733 11.32 5.02 3.95
C ILE A 733 10.15 5.38 3.04
N THR A 734 8.92 5.11 3.51
CA THR A 734 7.70 5.27 2.72
C THR A 734 6.90 6.50 3.09
N GLN A 735 7.19 7.11 4.25
CA GLN A 735 6.43 8.18 4.90
C GLN A 735 4.96 7.81 5.19
N LEU A 736 4.67 6.52 5.26
CA LEU A 736 3.35 6.08 5.69
C LEU A 736 3.16 6.41 7.17
N PRO A 737 2.04 7.06 7.58
CA PRO A 737 1.86 7.50 8.96
C PRO A 737 1.66 6.35 9.94
N GLU A 738 2.06 6.55 11.20
CA GLU A 738 1.83 5.61 12.28
C GLU A 738 0.46 5.85 12.91
N THR A 739 -0.58 5.29 12.33
CA THR A 739 -1.97 5.45 12.80
C THR A 739 -2.54 4.20 13.49
N LYS A 740 -1.74 3.13 13.59
CA LYS A 740 -2.16 1.84 14.16
C LYS A 740 -1.54 1.54 15.54
N GLY A 741 -0.86 2.50 16.11
CA GLY A 741 -0.33 2.47 17.46
C GLY A 741 -0.05 3.88 17.93
N GLY A 742 -0.55 4.22 19.09
CA GLY A 742 -0.36 5.52 19.71
C GLY A 742 -0.80 5.46 21.15
N LEU A 743 -0.58 6.54 21.89
CA LEU A 743 -1.07 6.70 23.25
C LEU A 743 -2.13 7.81 23.32
N CYS A 744 -3.02 7.70 24.29
CA CYS A 744 -3.98 8.73 24.59
C CYS A 744 -4.25 8.78 26.11
N ARG A 745 -4.83 9.90 26.52
CA ARG A 745 -5.49 10.06 27.81
C ARG A 745 -6.99 10.21 27.55
N ILE A 746 -7.79 9.56 28.37
CA ILE A 746 -9.25 9.61 28.30
C ILE A 746 -9.81 10.30 29.53
N GLU A 747 -10.90 11.03 29.38
CA GLU A 747 -11.64 11.66 30.48
C GLU A 747 -13.11 11.81 30.11
N LYS A 748 -13.97 11.83 31.11
CA LYS A 748 -15.40 12.15 30.93
C LYS A 748 -15.55 13.59 30.43
N ALA A 749 -16.44 13.84 29.43
CA ALA A 749 -16.65 15.16 28.84
C ALA A 749 -17.67 15.99 29.61
#